data_09fdff6124cbbf99eb00e8ac52adc36a
#
_entry.id   09fdff6124cbbf99eb00e8ac52adc36a
#
_cell.length_a   1.000
_cell.length_b   1.000
_cell.length_c   1.000
_cell.angle_alpha   90.00
_cell.angle_beta   90.00
_cell.angle_gamma   90.00
#
_symmetry.space_group_name_H-M   'P 1'
#
loop_
_entity.id
_entity.type
_entity.pdbx_description
1 polymer ?
#
loop_
_entity_poly.entity_id
_entity_poly.type
_entity_poly.pdbx_seq_one_letter_code
_entity_poly.pdbx_strand_id
1 'polypeptide(L)'
;MKELPKVYDPRDVESRIYQMWMDGGCFKAKPDPDKKPFSIVMPPPNVTGQLHMGHALDCTLQDILTRFKRMQGYEALWLPGTDHAGIATQIKVEEELRTKEGLTRYDLGREKFLERVWAWKEKYGDRIVEQQKKMGASCDWDRSRFTMDEGCSRAVRETFCELYDKGLIYKGSRIINWCPNCLTALSDAEVEYVDKPGHLWYVRYPLSDGSGDIIIATTRPETMLGDTGVAVNPEDEKFKHLIGKTCILPLVGREIPIVGDEYCEIGFGTGAVKMTPAHDPNDFEVGLRHHLEVIRCIADDGKINENGGKYEGMDRYECRKAIVADLEAEGYLVKAEPYSHNVGTCYRCHNDVEPLISAQWFVKMAPLAKEAIRVVEDGTINFVPERFTKTYINWMENVHDWCISRQLWWGHQIPAWYCDECGHINVSRTDPTKCEKCGCTHLTREEDVLDTWFSSALWPFSTMGWPDLDAADLNYWYPTSVMVTGYDIIFFWVARMIFSGMEQMKKEPFKTVFIHGLVRDDKGRKMSKSLGNGIDPLEMAEKYGADALRFNLITGNSPGNDMRFFVEKCEAMRNFANKIWNASRFVMMNLSIDKVQLPEKLELEDKWVLSRLNTLIREVTDNLEAYELGVASAKIYDFIWDTYCDWYIELTKTRLNGEDEAAKLAAENVLCYVLLRIMELLHPFMPFITEEIWQALPHEGDYLITAKWPEYQAALHFPEAEAAMEAVKDAISAIRARRAEMNVPPSRKAQVVIVAAEPENYRLGAHFITRMAYASELTVQTAAPADLTGMVTVATHDATIYMPMAELVDIAKELARIAAERKKAEENLQRIEAKLANESFTSRAPENVVNAEREKAEKARALIAKLDESAAAMQI
;
A
#
# COMPACT_ATOMS: atom_id res chain seq x y z
N MET A 1 9.81 8.89 40.13
CA MET A 1 9.06 8.69 38.87
C MET A 1 8.63 10.03 38.28
N LYS A 2 8.67 10.21 36.97
CA LYS A 2 8.20 11.43 36.29
C LYS A 2 6.66 11.40 36.24
N GLU A 3 5.98 12.45 36.69
CA GLU A 3 4.52 12.52 36.62
C GLU A 3 4.10 12.84 35.19
N LEU A 4 3.19 12.02 34.62
CA LEU A 4 2.64 12.25 33.30
C LEU A 4 1.56 13.34 33.34
N PRO A 5 1.50 14.27 32.34
CA PRO A 5 0.44 15.26 32.19
C PRO A 5 -0.95 14.63 32.21
N LYS A 6 -1.96 15.43 32.61
CA LYS A 6 -3.36 14.96 32.67
C LYS A 6 -3.90 14.54 31.30
N VAL A 7 -3.44 15.17 30.23
CA VAL A 7 -3.87 14.92 28.85
C VAL A 7 -2.66 14.64 28.02
N TYR A 8 -2.73 13.65 27.12
CA TYR A 8 -1.71 13.40 26.11
C TYR A 8 -1.86 14.38 24.95
N ASP A 9 -0.81 15.17 24.66
CA ASP A 9 -0.74 15.98 23.45
C ASP A 9 0.46 15.51 22.62
N PRO A 10 0.25 14.92 21.44
CA PRO A 10 1.34 14.46 20.56
C PRO A 10 2.34 15.56 20.20
N ARG A 11 1.88 16.80 20.06
CA ARG A 11 2.72 17.95 19.69
C ARG A 11 3.81 18.27 20.72
N ASP A 12 3.55 18.00 21.99
CA ASP A 12 4.52 18.19 23.07
C ASP A 12 5.52 17.04 23.18
N VAL A 13 5.19 15.87 22.63
CA VAL A 13 5.92 14.60 22.81
C VAL A 13 6.74 14.24 21.59
N GLU A 14 6.13 14.23 20.39
CA GLU A 14 6.71 13.60 19.20
C GLU A 14 8.07 14.18 18.79
N SER A 15 8.18 15.50 18.67
CA SER A 15 9.43 16.15 18.26
C SER A 15 10.54 15.93 19.28
N ARG A 16 10.23 15.95 20.57
CA ARG A 16 11.18 15.75 21.67
C ARG A 16 11.68 14.31 21.74
N ILE A 17 10.80 13.35 21.61
CA ILE A 17 11.15 11.91 21.60
C ILE A 17 11.98 11.60 20.35
N TYR A 18 11.60 12.12 19.19
CA TYR A 18 12.36 11.89 17.97
C TYR A 18 13.80 12.43 18.09
N GLN A 19 13.94 13.65 18.64
CA GLN A 19 15.27 14.22 18.88
C GLN A 19 16.09 13.42 19.89
N MET A 20 15.43 12.91 20.93
CA MET A 20 16.06 12.04 21.93
C MET A 20 16.64 10.76 21.28
N TRP A 21 15.91 10.11 20.37
CA TRP A 21 16.43 8.95 19.63
C TRP A 21 17.59 9.33 18.69
N MET A 22 17.51 10.49 18.04
CA MET A 22 18.58 10.99 17.17
C MET A 22 19.87 11.24 17.98
N ASP A 23 19.77 11.93 19.11
CA ASP A 23 20.90 12.25 19.99
C ASP A 23 21.51 10.99 20.61
N GLY A 24 20.67 10.00 20.93
CA GLY A 24 21.09 8.69 21.42
C GLY A 24 21.68 7.77 20.36
N GLY A 25 21.62 8.17 19.07
CA GLY A 25 22.11 7.34 17.96
C GLY A 25 21.32 6.03 17.74
N CYS A 26 20.06 5.99 18.18
CA CYS A 26 19.23 4.78 18.20
C CYS A 26 18.96 4.19 16.82
N PHE A 27 19.13 4.97 15.75
CA PHE A 27 18.87 4.55 14.37
C PHE A 27 20.13 4.10 13.63
N LYS A 28 21.32 4.37 14.20
CA LYS A 28 22.59 4.07 13.56
C LYS A 28 22.87 2.59 13.63
N ALA A 29 23.24 2.02 12.48
CA ALA A 29 23.63 0.63 12.36
C ALA A 29 25.15 0.52 12.09
N LYS A 30 25.78 -0.53 12.63
CA LYS A 30 27.19 -0.82 12.39
C LYS A 30 27.37 -2.31 12.14
N PRO A 31 28.16 -2.72 11.15
CA PRO A 31 28.51 -4.13 11.00
C PRO A 31 29.04 -4.71 12.32
N ASP A 32 28.36 -5.72 12.83
CA ASP A 32 28.70 -6.40 14.09
C ASP A 32 28.65 -7.92 13.86
N PRO A 33 29.79 -8.62 13.86
CA PRO A 33 29.86 -10.05 13.58
C PRO A 33 29.11 -10.91 14.60
N ASP A 34 28.88 -10.38 15.82
CA ASP A 34 28.21 -11.10 16.89
C ASP A 34 26.67 -10.99 16.79
N LYS A 35 26.15 -10.13 15.91
CA LYS A 35 24.72 -9.94 15.67
C LYS A 35 24.29 -10.43 14.29
N LYS A 36 23.04 -10.85 14.20
CA LYS A 36 22.44 -11.17 12.91
C LYS A 36 22.07 -9.88 12.16
N PRO A 37 22.42 -9.76 10.86
CA PRO A 37 22.01 -8.60 10.09
C PRO A 37 20.51 -8.66 9.75
N PHE A 38 19.87 -7.51 9.80
CA PHE A 38 18.58 -7.26 9.19
C PHE A 38 18.64 -5.96 8.43
N SER A 39 18.20 -5.93 7.18
CA SER A 39 18.28 -4.73 6.37
C SER A 39 17.06 -4.54 5.48
N ILE A 40 16.63 -3.29 5.38
CA ILE A 40 15.67 -2.80 4.40
C ILE A 40 16.31 -1.61 3.70
N VAL A 41 16.29 -1.60 2.37
CA VAL A 41 16.53 -0.39 1.60
C VAL A 41 15.19 0.23 1.27
N MET A 42 14.98 1.47 1.69
CA MET A 42 13.72 2.16 1.48
C MET A 42 13.45 2.32 -0.01
N PRO A 43 12.23 2.06 -0.51
CA PRO A 43 11.82 2.55 -1.81
C PRO A 43 12.03 4.06 -1.89
N PRO A 44 13.00 4.54 -2.69
CA PRO A 44 13.37 5.93 -2.65
C PRO A 44 12.26 6.80 -3.22
N PRO A 45 11.61 7.68 -2.43
CA PRO A 45 10.57 8.55 -2.97
C PRO A 45 11.10 9.47 -4.07
N ASN A 46 10.29 9.66 -5.10
CA ASN A 46 10.57 10.57 -6.19
C ASN A 46 10.57 12.02 -5.72
N VAL A 47 11.61 12.80 -6.08
CA VAL A 47 11.71 14.23 -5.73
C VAL A 47 10.75 15.13 -6.52
N THR A 48 9.55 14.64 -6.82
CA THR A 48 8.52 15.32 -7.61
C THR A 48 7.57 16.18 -6.79
N GLY A 49 7.64 16.07 -5.46
CA GLY A 49 6.77 16.81 -4.54
C GLY A 49 6.68 16.17 -3.16
N GLN A 50 5.62 16.51 -2.44
CA GLN A 50 5.35 15.99 -1.10
C GLN A 50 4.92 14.52 -1.12
N LEU A 51 5.21 13.80 -0.03
CA LEU A 51 4.70 12.45 0.21
C LEU A 51 3.17 12.45 0.30
N HIS A 52 2.57 11.35 -0.09
CA HIS A 52 1.14 11.08 0.02
C HIS A 52 0.88 9.88 0.93
N MET A 53 -0.38 9.56 1.18
CA MET A 53 -0.80 8.53 2.13
C MET A 53 -0.23 7.12 1.80
N GLY A 54 -0.02 6.80 0.52
CA GLY A 54 0.66 5.56 0.11
C GLY A 54 2.09 5.46 0.61
N HIS A 55 2.85 6.56 0.57
CA HIS A 55 4.20 6.59 1.15
C HIS A 55 4.17 6.50 2.68
N ALA A 56 3.14 7.05 3.34
CA ALA A 56 2.99 6.92 4.78
C ALA A 56 2.74 5.45 5.18
N LEU A 57 1.94 4.71 4.42
CA LEU A 57 1.75 3.28 4.60
C LEU A 57 3.06 2.52 4.43
N ASP A 58 3.72 2.70 3.29
CA ASP A 58 4.99 2.03 2.95
C ASP A 58 6.07 2.27 4.02
N CYS A 59 6.25 3.53 4.42
CA CYS A 59 7.17 3.92 5.49
C CYS A 59 6.81 3.28 6.83
N THR A 60 5.52 3.22 7.18
CA THR A 60 5.06 2.64 8.45
C THR A 60 5.31 1.15 8.51
N LEU A 61 5.06 0.40 7.41
CA LEU A 61 5.32 -1.03 7.35
C LEU A 61 6.81 -1.35 7.55
N GLN A 62 7.68 -0.61 6.89
CA GLN A 62 9.14 -0.77 7.02
C GLN A 62 9.63 -0.44 8.42
N ASP A 63 9.13 0.64 9.01
CA ASP A 63 9.53 1.06 10.37
C ASP A 63 9.12 0.04 11.43
N ILE A 64 7.92 -0.54 11.33
CA ILE A 64 7.45 -1.58 12.23
C ILE A 64 8.39 -2.79 12.19
N LEU A 65 8.72 -3.29 11.00
CA LEU A 65 9.63 -4.42 10.84
C LEU A 65 11.03 -4.11 11.37
N THR A 66 11.52 -2.90 11.09
CA THR A 66 12.86 -2.48 11.53
C THR A 66 12.94 -2.36 13.06
N ARG A 67 11.94 -1.73 13.71
CA ARG A 67 11.86 -1.63 15.17
C ARG A 67 11.74 -2.99 15.83
N PHE A 68 10.86 -3.84 15.31
CA PHE A 68 10.69 -5.22 15.78
C PHE A 68 12.01 -5.98 15.74
N LYS A 69 12.71 -5.98 14.61
CA LYS A 69 13.99 -6.69 14.46
C LYS A 69 15.11 -6.10 15.33
N ARG A 70 15.14 -4.77 15.48
CA ARG A 70 16.08 -4.10 16.38
C ARG A 70 15.86 -4.55 17.83
N MET A 71 14.62 -4.59 18.29
CA MET A 71 14.27 -5.08 19.62
C MET A 71 14.54 -6.58 19.80
N GLN A 72 14.51 -7.38 18.74
CA GLN A 72 14.95 -8.79 18.76
C GLN A 72 16.49 -8.95 18.82
N GLY A 73 17.24 -7.85 18.82
CA GLY A 73 18.71 -7.87 18.93
C GLY A 73 19.44 -8.02 17.59
N TYR A 74 18.75 -7.90 16.45
CA TYR A 74 19.41 -7.83 15.15
C TYR A 74 20.16 -6.50 15.00
N GLU A 75 21.24 -6.51 14.22
CA GLU A 75 21.83 -5.28 13.71
C GLU A 75 21.00 -4.80 12.53
N ALA A 76 20.05 -3.91 12.83
CA ALA A 76 19.00 -3.51 11.90
C ALA A 76 19.36 -2.22 11.17
N LEU A 77 19.56 -2.30 9.86
CA LEU A 77 19.77 -1.18 8.97
C LEU A 77 18.48 -0.89 8.19
N TRP A 78 17.91 0.28 8.35
CA TRP A 78 16.94 0.84 7.43
C TRP A 78 17.56 2.01 6.70
N LEU A 79 17.95 1.77 5.45
CA LEU A 79 18.68 2.71 4.61
C LEU A 79 17.70 3.61 3.85
N PRO A 80 17.68 4.94 4.12
CA PRO A 80 16.80 5.88 3.44
C PRO A 80 17.45 6.44 2.18
N GLY A 81 16.62 7.02 1.31
CA GLY A 81 17.09 7.78 0.15
C GLY A 81 15.96 8.37 -0.66
N THR A 82 16.34 9.02 -1.77
CA THR A 82 15.41 9.63 -2.73
C THR A 82 15.82 9.30 -4.16
N ASP A 83 14.81 9.24 -5.04
CA ASP A 83 15.02 8.99 -6.48
C ASP A 83 14.94 10.29 -7.28
N HIS A 84 15.83 10.42 -8.24
CA HIS A 84 15.86 11.57 -9.15
C HIS A 84 14.65 11.62 -10.10
N ALA A 85 14.02 10.48 -10.37
CA ALA A 85 12.77 10.35 -11.13
C ALA A 85 12.78 11.11 -12.45
N GLY A 86 13.69 10.73 -13.35
CA GLY A 86 14.02 11.42 -14.60
C GLY A 86 12.90 12.20 -15.29
N ILE A 87 11.97 11.49 -15.96
CA ILE A 87 10.84 12.10 -16.67
C ILE A 87 9.98 12.96 -15.72
N ALA A 88 9.62 12.39 -14.57
CA ALA A 88 8.64 13.01 -13.68
C ALA A 88 9.15 14.32 -13.08
N THR A 89 10.41 14.37 -12.66
CA THR A 89 11.03 15.58 -12.08
C THR A 89 11.26 16.63 -13.17
N GLN A 90 11.77 16.22 -14.34
CA GLN A 90 11.98 17.15 -15.45
C GLN A 90 10.69 17.84 -15.86
N ILE A 91 9.59 17.10 -16.07
CA ILE A 91 8.28 17.67 -16.44
C ILE A 91 7.81 18.68 -15.37
N LYS A 92 8.00 18.40 -14.08
CA LYS A 92 7.60 19.33 -13.01
C LYS A 92 8.37 20.63 -13.04
N VAL A 93 9.66 20.58 -13.32
CA VAL A 93 10.50 21.79 -13.45
C VAL A 93 10.16 22.55 -14.73
N GLU A 94 9.91 21.85 -15.84
CA GLU A 94 9.44 22.48 -17.09
C GLU A 94 8.07 23.15 -16.93
N GLU A 95 7.14 22.52 -16.19
CA GLU A 95 5.83 23.10 -15.87
C GLU A 95 5.95 24.35 -15.03
N GLU A 96 6.84 24.34 -14.00
CA GLU A 96 7.13 25.51 -13.17
C GLU A 96 7.73 26.64 -14.00
N LEU A 97 8.71 26.32 -14.83
CA LEU A 97 9.38 27.28 -15.71
C LEU A 97 8.40 27.94 -16.67
N ARG A 98 7.56 27.14 -17.33
CA ARG A 98 6.53 27.63 -18.25
C ARG A 98 5.49 28.51 -17.55
N THR A 99 5.02 28.09 -16.38
CA THR A 99 3.95 28.79 -15.66
C THR A 99 4.42 30.09 -15.00
N LYS A 100 5.63 30.11 -14.45
CA LYS A 100 6.15 31.25 -13.72
C LYS A 100 6.91 32.26 -14.59
N GLU A 101 7.64 31.78 -15.61
CA GLU A 101 8.58 32.56 -16.39
C GLU A 101 8.22 32.62 -17.89
N GLY A 102 7.29 31.77 -18.36
CA GLY A 102 6.94 31.70 -19.77
C GLY A 102 8.01 31.13 -20.68
N LEU A 103 9.01 30.43 -20.10
CA LEU A 103 10.17 29.88 -20.79
C LEU A 103 10.07 28.35 -20.91
N THR A 104 10.81 27.79 -21.85
CA THR A 104 11.08 26.40 -22.05
C THR A 104 12.51 26.03 -21.64
N ARG A 105 12.82 24.73 -21.49
CA ARG A 105 14.20 24.31 -21.25
C ARG A 105 15.18 24.72 -22.35
N TYR A 106 14.70 24.82 -23.60
CA TYR A 106 15.50 25.18 -24.75
C TYR A 106 15.92 26.66 -24.72
N ASP A 107 15.08 27.54 -24.13
CA ASP A 107 15.41 28.96 -23.95
C ASP A 107 16.52 29.14 -22.91
N LEU A 108 16.59 28.25 -21.89
CA LEU A 108 17.67 28.31 -20.88
C LEU A 108 18.95 27.62 -21.33
N GLY A 109 18.87 26.58 -22.15
CA GLY A 109 19.95 25.64 -22.40
C GLY A 109 20.18 24.65 -21.27
N ARG A 110 20.90 23.55 -21.60
CA ARG A 110 21.04 22.37 -20.74
C ARG A 110 21.60 22.68 -19.35
N GLU A 111 22.67 23.42 -19.26
CA GLU A 111 23.36 23.71 -17.99
C GLU A 111 22.46 24.48 -17.01
N LYS A 112 21.88 25.59 -17.44
CA LYS A 112 21.02 26.42 -16.59
C LYS A 112 19.72 25.70 -16.22
N PHE A 113 19.19 24.87 -17.12
CA PHE A 113 18.04 24.06 -16.81
C PHE A 113 18.38 23.02 -15.73
N LEU A 114 19.50 22.32 -15.82
CA LEU A 114 19.96 21.38 -14.79
C LEU A 114 20.19 22.05 -13.43
N GLU A 115 20.71 23.26 -13.39
CA GLU A 115 20.81 24.05 -12.13
C GLU A 115 19.43 24.20 -11.46
N ARG A 116 18.37 24.46 -12.25
CA ARG A 116 16.99 24.55 -11.73
C ARG A 116 16.50 23.22 -11.20
N VAL A 117 16.81 22.12 -11.88
CA VAL A 117 16.40 20.78 -11.43
C VAL A 117 17.14 20.39 -10.16
N TRP A 118 18.42 20.71 -10.01
CA TRP A 118 19.15 20.47 -8.76
C TRP A 118 18.58 21.28 -7.59
N ALA A 119 18.26 22.55 -7.78
CA ALA A 119 17.60 23.38 -6.76
C ALA A 119 16.21 22.82 -6.37
N TRP A 120 15.46 22.30 -7.35
CA TRP A 120 14.20 21.58 -7.10
C TRP A 120 14.42 20.34 -6.23
N LYS A 121 15.41 19.51 -6.57
CA LYS A 121 15.79 18.31 -5.82
C LYS A 121 16.14 18.62 -4.37
N GLU A 122 16.94 19.65 -4.11
CA GLU A 122 17.30 20.07 -2.75
C GLU A 122 16.04 20.43 -1.96
N LYS A 123 15.21 21.30 -2.50
CA LYS A 123 13.98 21.75 -1.84
C LYS A 123 13.02 20.61 -1.48
N TYR A 124 12.76 19.67 -2.39
CA TYR A 124 11.79 18.61 -2.17
C TYR A 124 12.40 17.39 -1.51
N GLY A 125 13.67 17.11 -1.70
CA GLY A 125 14.39 16.05 -1.00
C GLY A 125 14.42 16.29 0.51
N ASP A 126 14.78 17.49 0.95
CA ASP A 126 14.79 17.86 2.36
C ASP A 126 13.38 17.78 2.97
N ARG A 127 12.36 18.24 2.24
CA ARG A 127 10.98 18.15 2.71
C ARG A 127 10.50 16.71 2.87
N ILE A 128 10.87 15.79 1.99
CA ILE A 128 10.56 14.36 2.10
C ILE A 128 11.16 13.78 3.38
N VAL A 129 12.43 14.08 3.65
CA VAL A 129 13.12 13.63 4.88
C VAL A 129 12.41 14.17 6.14
N GLU A 130 12.05 15.45 6.16
CA GLU A 130 11.28 16.04 7.26
C GLU A 130 9.94 15.35 7.47
N GLN A 131 9.22 15.03 6.38
CA GLN A 131 7.94 14.31 6.45
C GLN A 131 8.11 12.92 7.05
N GLN A 132 9.14 12.17 6.64
CA GLN A 132 9.44 10.85 7.17
C GLN A 132 9.81 10.90 8.65
N LYS A 133 10.64 11.88 9.07
CA LYS A 133 10.99 12.09 10.47
C LYS A 133 9.76 12.39 11.34
N LYS A 134 8.85 13.24 10.86
CA LYS A 134 7.59 13.55 11.56
C LYS A 134 6.68 12.33 11.71
N MET A 135 6.72 11.39 10.76
CA MET A 135 6.01 10.12 10.89
C MET A 135 6.72 9.08 11.78
N GLY A 136 7.86 9.42 12.34
CA GLY A 136 8.60 8.57 13.26
C GLY A 136 9.52 7.55 12.60
N ALA A 137 9.90 7.74 11.34
CA ALA A 137 10.78 6.81 10.62
C ALA A 137 12.13 6.65 11.32
N SER A 138 12.50 5.42 11.68
CA SER A 138 13.74 5.10 12.39
C SER A 138 14.89 4.71 11.44
N CYS A 139 15.06 5.50 10.37
CA CYS A 139 16.11 5.30 9.38
C CYS A 139 17.48 5.69 9.88
N ASP A 140 18.52 5.05 9.39
CA ASP A 140 19.89 5.52 9.54
C ASP A 140 20.16 6.70 8.60
N TRP A 141 19.85 7.92 9.06
CA TRP A 141 19.94 9.14 8.27
C TRP A 141 21.35 9.50 7.83
N ASP A 142 22.38 9.01 8.54
CA ASP A 142 23.79 9.22 8.17
C ASP A 142 24.14 8.46 6.88
N ARG A 143 23.33 7.45 6.52
CA ARG A 143 23.44 6.66 5.29
C ARG A 143 22.44 7.06 4.20
N SER A 144 21.82 8.25 4.33
CA SER A 144 20.87 8.72 3.32
C SER A 144 21.51 8.82 1.94
N ARG A 145 20.85 8.27 0.92
CA ARG A 145 21.38 8.20 -0.45
C ARG A 145 20.45 8.90 -1.44
N PHE A 146 21.04 9.24 -2.56
CA PHE A 146 20.32 9.78 -3.72
C PHE A 146 20.74 9.01 -4.96
N THR A 147 19.80 8.61 -5.82
CA THR A 147 20.10 7.78 -6.99
C THR A 147 21.12 8.39 -7.97
N MET A 148 21.36 9.70 -7.91
CA MET A 148 22.39 10.39 -8.68
C MET A 148 23.57 10.89 -7.83
N ASP A 149 23.75 10.40 -6.59
CA ASP A 149 24.97 10.69 -5.83
C ASP A 149 26.20 10.03 -6.51
N GLU A 150 27.39 10.42 -6.08
CA GLU A 150 28.64 9.97 -6.70
C GLU A 150 28.77 8.43 -6.68
N GLY A 151 28.45 7.78 -5.56
CA GLY A 151 28.54 6.33 -5.42
C GLY A 151 27.55 5.60 -6.31
N CYS A 152 26.28 6.02 -6.31
CA CYS A 152 25.26 5.46 -7.18
C CYS A 152 25.54 5.72 -8.66
N SER A 153 26.06 6.91 -9.01
CA SER A 153 26.44 7.24 -10.40
C SER A 153 27.61 6.37 -10.88
N ARG A 154 28.58 6.08 -10.01
CA ARG A 154 29.67 5.14 -10.32
C ARG A 154 29.12 3.73 -10.57
N ALA A 155 28.19 3.27 -9.74
CA ALA A 155 27.54 1.97 -9.90
C ALA A 155 26.77 1.87 -11.23
N VAL A 156 26.01 2.89 -11.59
CA VAL A 156 25.30 2.97 -12.86
C VAL A 156 26.26 2.86 -14.05
N ARG A 157 27.34 3.60 -14.00
CA ARG A 157 28.35 3.61 -15.07
C ARG A 157 29.05 2.26 -15.20
N GLU A 158 29.42 1.63 -14.07
CA GLU A 158 29.99 0.27 -14.05
C GLU A 158 29.04 -0.74 -14.66
N THR A 159 27.78 -0.76 -14.22
CA THR A 159 26.74 -1.68 -14.73
C THR A 159 26.56 -1.53 -16.25
N PHE A 160 26.47 -0.28 -16.74
CA PHE A 160 26.30 -0.05 -18.18
C PHE A 160 27.47 -0.59 -18.98
N CYS A 161 28.70 -0.29 -18.55
CA CYS A 161 29.91 -0.75 -19.24
C CYS A 161 30.03 -2.28 -19.21
N GLU A 162 29.79 -2.90 -18.06
CA GLU A 162 29.87 -4.35 -17.93
C GLU A 162 28.85 -5.08 -18.81
N LEU A 163 27.60 -4.61 -18.82
CA LEU A 163 26.56 -5.19 -19.69
C LEU A 163 26.85 -4.96 -21.17
N TYR A 164 27.44 -3.82 -21.52
CA TYR A 164 27.89 -3.55 -22.89
C TYR A 164 29.04 -4.47 -23.31
N ASP A 165 30.05 -4.64 -22.46
CA ASP A 165 31.18 -5.54 -22.68
C ASP A 165 30.71 -6.99 -22.88
N LYS A 166 29.67 -7.42 -22.20
CA LYS A 166 29.00 -8.73 -22.35
C LYS A 166 28.08 -8.83 -23.57
N GLY A 167 27.88 -7.74 -24.31
CA GLY A 167 26.96 -7.70 -25.45
C GLY A 167 25.49 -7.78 -25.06
N LEU A 168 25.17 -7.50 -23.78
CA LEU A 168 23.80 -7.43 -23.26
C LEU A 168 23.18 -6.03 -23.44
N ILE A 169 23.98 -5.00 -23.53
CA ILE A 169 23.54 -3.66 -23.97
C ILE A 169 23.94 -3.45 -25.42
N TYR A 170 23.04 -2.94 -26.23
CA TYR A 170 23.29 -2.61 -27.64
C TYR A 170 22.49 -1.37 -28.07
N LYS A 171 22.96 -0.68 -29.11
CA LYS A 171 22.22 0.37 -29.81
C LYS A 171 21.59 -0.21 -31.07
N GLY A 172 20.31 0.00 -31.30
CA GLY A 172 19.62 -0.54 -32.47
C GLY A 172 18.34 0.22 -32.80
N SER A 173 17.93 0.15 -34.07
CA SER A 173 16.65 0.71 -34.51
C SER A 173 15.54 -0.32 -34.34
N ARG A 174 14.53 0.01 -33.54
CA ARG A 174 13.36 -0.81 -33.28
C ARG A 174 12.13 0.07 -33.16
N ILE A 175 10.94 -0.54 -33.26
CA ILE A 175 9.73 0.14 -32.86
C ILE A 175 9.74 0.29 -31.34
N ILE A 176 9.54 1.53 -30.89
CA ILE A 176 9.48 1.88 -29.48
C ILE A 176 8.17 2.61 -29.18
N ASN A 177 7.77 2.60 -27.93
CA ASN A 177 6.71 3.44 -27.45
C ASN A 177 7.25 4.88 -27.26
N TRP A 178 6.75 5.81 -28.04
CA TRP A 178 7.15 7.21 -27.98
C TRP A 178 6.05 8.10 -27.44
N CYS A 179 6.37 8.97 -26.50
CA CYS A 179 5.42 9.98 -26.04
C CYS A 179 5.64 11.31 -26.76
N PRO A 180 4.72 11.74 -27.68
CA PRO A 180 4.89 12.99 -28.42
C PRO A 180 4.80 14.25 -27.56
N ASN A 181 4.21 14.14 -26.37
CA ASN A 181 4.10 15.27 -25.43
C ASN A 181 5.36 15.41 -24.55
N CYS A 182 5.89 14.29 -24.05
CA CYS A 182 7.12 14.29 -23.25
C CYS A 182 8.39 14.31 -24.11
N LEU A 183 8.27 14.06 -25.41
CA LEU A 183 9.35 13.97 -26.40
C LEU A 183 10.44 12.98 -25.98
N THR A 184 10.02 11.78 -25.56
CA THR A 184 10.93 10.73 -25.13
C THR A 184 10.36 9.33 -25.34
N ALA A 185 11.27 8.36 -25.48
CA ALA A 185 10.95 6.93 -25.49
C ALA A 185 10.43 6.47 -24.11
N LEU A 186 9.56 5.49 -24.13
CA LEU A 186 9.01 4.80 -22.97
C LEU A 186 9.33 3.30 -23.07
N SER A 187 9.51 2.65 -21.92
CA SER A 187 9.51 1.18 -21.85
C SER A 187 8.07 0.65 -21.84
N ASP A 188 7.87 -0.64 -22.11
CA ASP A 188 6.53 -1.25 -22.13
C ASP A 188 5.79 -1.09 -20.81
N ALA A 189 6.49 -1.17 -19.68
CA ALA A 189 5.93 -0.97 -18.36
C ALA A 189 5.42 0.47 -18.11
N GLU A 190 5.87 1.46 -18.90
CA GLU A 190 5.48 2.87 -18.79
C GLU A 190 4.28 3.24 -19.66
N VAL A 191 3.66 2.27 -20.31
CA VAL A 191 2.47 2.44 -21.16
C VAL A 191 1.26 1.84 -20.48
N GLU A 192 0.24 2.67 -20.27
CA GLU A 192 -1.06 2.24 -19.76
C GLU A 192 -2.05 2.12 -20.92
N TYR A 193 -2.81 1.04 -20.98
CA TYR A 193 -3.75 0.80 -22.06
C TYR A 193 -5.16 1.19 -21.64
N VAL A 194 -5.81 2.00 -22.48
CA VAL A 194 -7.17 2.50 -22.25
C VAL A 194 -8.05 2.19 -23.46
N ASP A 195 -9.21 1.61 -23.20
CA ASP A 195 -10.21 1.41 -24.26
C ASP A 195 -10.76 2.75 -24.74
N LYS A 196 -10.59 3.02 -26.04
CA LYS A 196 -11.11 4.23 -26.68
C LYS A 196 -12.09 3.89 -27.80
N PRO A 197 -13.19 4.62 -27.92
CA PRO A 197 -14.07 4.52 -29.07
C PRO A 197 -13.37 5.05 -30.31
N GLY A 198 -13.45 4.33 -31.38
CA GLY A 198 -12.88 4.66 -32.68
C GLY A 198 -13.71 4.04 -33.82
N HIS A 199 -13.06 3.85 -34.93
CA HIS A 199 -13.65 3.20 -36.09
C HIS A 199 -12.66 2.21 -36.71
N LEU A 200 -13.18 1.24 -37.39
CA LEU A 200 -12.45 0.40 -38.33
C LEU A 200 -12.85 0.86 -39.74
N TRP A 201 -11.87 1.42 -40.44
CA TRP A 201 -12.05 1.90 -41.82
C TRP A 201 -11.63 0.85 -42.81
N TYR A 202 -12.48 0.54 -43.78
CA TYR A 202 -12.23 -0.41 -44.84
C TYR A 202 -11.86 0.38 -46.10
N VAL A 203 -10.61 0.17 -46.59
CA VAL A 203 -10.01 0.95 -47.65
C VAL A 203 -9.63 0.03 -48.83
N ARG A 204 -9.93 0.46 -50.03
CA ARG A 204 -9.63 -0.23 -51.26
C ARG A 204 -8.26 0.17 -51.77
N TYR A 205 -7.38 -0.79 -51.97
CA TYR A 205 -6.08 -0.63 -52.64
C TYR A 205 -6.14 -1.25 -54.00
N PRO A 206 -6.13 -0.46 -55.09
CA PRO A 206 -6.19 -0.98 -56.47
C PRO A 206 -4.95 -1.85 -56.79
N LEU A 207 -5.15 -2.98 -57.43
CA LEU A 207 -4.02 -3.78 -57.94
C LEU A 207 -3.32 -3.05 -59.10
N SER A 208 -1.98 -3.08 -59.12
CA SER A 208 -1.19 -2.36 -60.12
C SER A 208 -1.42 -2.85 -61.56
N ASP A 209 -1.85 -4.13 -61.72
CA ASP A 209 -2.17 -4.72 -63.01
C ASP A 209 -3.62 -4.40 -63.48
N GLY A 210 -4.37 -3.65 -62.69
CA GLY A 210 -5.77 -3.28 -62.98
C GLY A 210 -6.75 -4.44 -62.90
N SER A 211 -6.39 -5.59 -62.37
CA SER A 211 -7.25 -6.78 -62.29
C SER A 211 -8.30 -6.71 -61.16
N GLY A 212 -8.26 -5.71 -60.33
CA GLY A 212 -9.20 -5.51 -59.20
C GLY A 212 -8.59 -4.74 -58.07
N ASP A 213 -9.10 -4.97 -56.84
CA ASP A 213 -8.70 -4.30 -55.65
C ASP A 213 -8.45 -5.29 -54.52
N ILE A 214 -7.60 -4.93 -53.57
CA ILE A 214 -7.52 -5.58 -52.26
C ILE A 214 -8.06 -4.62 -51.22
N ILE A 215 -8.96 -5.10 -50.34
CA ILE A 215 -9.56 -4.29 -49.31
C ILE A 215 -8.87 -4.59 -47.98
N ILE A 216 -8.29 -3.56 -47.34
CA ILE A 216 -7.70 -3.63 -46.01
C ILE A 216 -8.64 -2.97 -44.99
N ALA A 217 -8.46 -3.31 -43.73
CA ALA A 217 -9.16 -2.65 -42.62
C ALA A 217 -8.14 -2.09 -41.63
N THR A 218 -8.32 -0.84 -41.21
CA THR A 218 -7.39 -0.18 -40.29
C THR A 218 -8.11 0.69 -39.25
N THR A 219 -7.58 0.75 -38.07
CA THR A 219 -7.98 1.70 -37.03
C THR A 219 -7.16 3.00 -37.09
N ARG A 220 -6.11 3.04 -37.92
CA ARG A 220 -5.14 4.13 -37.99
C ARG A 220 -4.90 4.58 -39.44
N PRO A 221 -5.85 5.25 -40.09
CA PRO A 221 -5.70 5.70 -41.48
C PRO A 221 -4.49 6.63 -41.68
N GLU A 222 -4.10 7.44 -40.69
CA GLU A 222 -2.97 8.36 -40.77
C GLU A 222 -1.64 7.66 -41.02
N THR A 223 -1.48 6.42 -40.58
CA THR A 223 -0.23 5.66 -40.80
C THR A 223 -0.13 5.09 -42.21
N MET A 224 -1.22 5.07 -42.97
CA MET A 224 -1.21 4.63 -44.37
C MET A 224 -0.15 5.36 -45.22
N LEU A 225 0.12 6.62 -44.91
CA LEU A 225 1.16 7.40 -45.59
C LEU A 225 2.53 6.71 -45.59
N GLY A 226 2.80 5.87 -44.58
CA GLY A 226 4.01 5.07 -44.44
C GLY A 226 3.88 3.61 -44.86
N ASP A 227 2.77 3.18 -45.48
CA ASP A 227 2.60 1.79 -45.92
C ASP A 227 3.59 1.40 -46.99
N THR A 228 4.20 0.23 -46.82
CA THR A 228 5.22 -0.35 -47.74
C THR A 228 4.90 -1.76 -48.16
N GLY A 229 3.78 -2.29 -47.80
CA GLY A 229 3.28 -3.60 -48.21
C GLY A 229 1.85 -3.88 -47.75
N VAL A 230 1.30 -4.93 -48.24
CA VAL A 230 0.07 -5.58 -47.74
C VAL A 230 0.40 -7.04 -47.48
N ALA A 231 0.07 -7.55 -46.34
CA ALA A 231 0.24 -8.95 -45.97
C ALA A 231 -1.08 -9.71 -46.00
N VAL A 232 -1.01 -10.97 -46.45
CA VAL A 232 -2.15 -11.90 -46.45
C VAL A 232 -1.65 -13.28 -46.01
N ASN A 233 -2.57 -14.09 -45.46
CA ASN A 233 -2.17 -15.44 -45.07
C ASN A 233 -1.91 -16.30 -46.34
N PRO A 234 -0.78 -17.03 -46.47
CA PRO A 234 -0.46 -17.86 -47.62
C PRO A 234 -1.45 -19.03 -47.80
N GLU A 235 -2.15 -19.44 -46.75
CA GLU A 235 -3.16 -20.50 -46.80
C GLU A 235 -4.59 -19.96 -47.10
N ASP A 236 -4.76 -18.63 -47.15
CA ASP A 236 -6.08 -18.04 -47.45
C ASP A 236 -6.43 -18.13 -48.93
N GLU A 237 -7.33 -19.04 -49.31
CA GLU A 237 -7.81 -19.24 -50.66
C GLU A 237 -8.30 -17.97 -51.37
N LYS A 238 -8.76 -16.99 -50.58
CA LYS A 238 -9.25 -15.69 -51.10
C LYS A 238 -8.12 -14.82 -51.65
N PHE A 239 -6.92 -14.86 -51.01
CA PHE A 239 -5.86 -13.91 -51.29
C PHE A 239 -4.56 -14.54 -51.76
N LYS A 240 -4.33 -15.87 -51.62
CA LYS A 240 -3.08 -16.52 -51.98
C LYS A 240 -2.65 -16.26 -53.42
N HIS A 241 -3.59 -16.06 -54.37
CA HIS A 241 -3.30 -15.79 -55.79
C HIS A 241 -2.76 -14.36 -56.01
N LEU A 242 -2.85 -13.49 -55.03
CA LEU A 242 -2.36 -12.11 -55.06
C LEU A 242 -0.92 -12.00 -54.55
N ILE A 243 -0.40 -13.01 -53.87
CA ILE A 243 0.98 -13.02 -53.33
C ILE A 243 1.98 -12.86 -54.46
N GLY A 244 2.92 -11.91 -54.31
CA GLY A 244 3.89 -11.53 -55.34
C GLY A 244 3.40 -10.51 -56.36
N LYS A 245 2.11 -10.12 -56.31
CA LYS A 245 1.60 -8.96 -57.08
C LYS A 245 1.85 -7.67 -56.26
N THR A 246 1.50 -6.53 -56.88
CA THR A 246 1.59 -5.22 -56.25
C THR A 246 0.24 -4.51 -56.29
N CYS A 247 0.07 -3.58 -55.37
CA CYS A 247 -1.08 -2.68 -55.34
C CYS A 247 -0.61 -1.22 -55.19
N ILE A 248 -1.48 -0.31 -55.54
CA ILE A 248 -1.23 1.15 -55.46
C ILE A 248 -1.81 1.68 -54.16
N LEU A 249 -0.95 2.28 -53.36
CA LEU A 249 -1.34 2.94 -52.12
C LEU A 249 -2.21 4.18 -52.40
N PRO A 250 -3.47 4.22 -52.01
CA PRO A 250 -4.35 5.37 -52.23
C PRO A 250 -3.77 6.67 -51.67
N LEU A 251 -4.10 7.80 -52.31
CA LEU A 251 -3.67 9.18 -51.97
C LEU A 251 -2.18 9.46 -52.11
N VAL A 252 -1.34 8.43 -52.08
CA VAL A 252 0.14 8.52 -52.17
C VAL A 252 0.65 8.13 -53.54
N GLY A 253 -0.01 7.13 -54.20
CA GLY A 253 0.36 6.64 -55.52
C GLY A 253 1.56 5.70 -55.52
N ARG A 254 2.09 5.29 -54.35
CA ARG A 254 3.23 4.34 -54.21
C ARG A 254 2.73 2.95 -54.58
N GLU A 255 3.54 2.26 -55.37
CA GLU A 255 3.37 0.81 -55.65
C GLU A 255 4.00 0.00 -54.56
N ILE A 256 3.22 -0.86 -53.88
CA ILE A 256 3.65 -1.66 -52.73
C ILE A 256 3.36 -3.18 -52.99
N PRO A 257 4.23 -4.09 -52.54
CA PRO A 257 4.06 -5.53 -52.73
C PRO A 257 2.98 -6.13 -51.83
N ILE A 258 2.37 -7.22 -52.29
CA ILE A 258 1.51 -8.11 -51.51
C ILE A 258 2.35 -9.33 -51.12
N VAL A 259 2.55 -9.54 -49.82
CA VAL A 259 3.37 -10.62 -49.28
C VAL A 259 2.53 -11.64 -48.54
N GLY A 260 3.00 -12.89 -48.51
CA GLY A 260 2.35 -13.95 -47.72
C GLY A 260 3.02 -14.12 -46.38
N ASP A 261 2.27 -13.94 -45.30
CA ASP A 261 2.78 -14.11 -43.93
C ASP A 261 1.69 -14.72 -43.02
N GLU A 262 2.09 -15.73 -42.23
CA GLU A 262 1.20 -16.43 -41.27
C GLU A 262 0.68 -15.51 -40.12
N TYR A 263 1.28 -14.36 -39.94
CA TYR A 263 0.79 -13.33 -39.01
C TYR A 263 -0.67 -12.95 -39.30
N CYS A 264 -1.10 -12.98 -40.57
CA CYS A 264 -2.46 -12.63 -40.95
C CYS A 264 -3.42 -13.76 -40.62
N GLU A 265 -4.39 -13.51 -39.74
CA GLU A 265 -5.40 -14.50 -39.36
C GLU A 265 -6.50 -14.61 -40.43
N ILE A 266 -6.75 -15.85 -40.90
CA ILE A 266 -7.82 -16.13 -41.85
C ILE A 266 -9.18 -15.85 -41.17
N GLY A 267 -10.00 -14.99 -41.81
CA GLY A 267 -11.32 -14.67 -41.28
C GLY A 267 -11.38 -13.50 -40.31
N PHE A 268 -10.25 -12.93 -39.93
CA PHE A 268 -10.23 -11.70 -39.14
C PHE A 268 -10.22 -10.46 -40.05
N GLY A 269 -11.10 -9.50 -39.79
CA GLY A 269 -11.27 -8.29 -40.60
C GLY A 269 -11.55 -8.60 -42.07
N THR A 270 -10.66 -8.16 -42.96
CA THR A 270 -10.73 -8.50 -44.40
C THR A 270 -9.91 -9.73 -44.78
N GLY A 271 -8.99 -10.17 -43.89
CA GLY A 271 -7.96 -11.16 -44.15
C GLY A 271 -6.69 -10.58 -44.81
N ALA A 272 -6.71 -9.28 -45.14
CA ALA A 272 -5.56 -8.55 -45.68
C ALA A 272 -5.18 -7.40 -44.71
N VAL A 273 -3.92 -7.28 -44.36
CA VAL A 273 -3.39 -6.31 -43.39
C VAL A 273 -2.40 -5.38 -44.08
N LYS A 274 -2.61 -4.08 -43.97
CA LYS A 274 -1.64 -3.10 -44.41
C LYS A 274 -0.38 -3.20 -43.55
N MET A 275 0.78 -3.00 -44.13
CA MET A 275 2.08 -3.06 -43.44
C MET A 275 2.72 -1.68 -43.39
N THR A 276 2.85 -1.16 -42.16
CA THR A 276 3.52 0.10 -41.86
C THR A 276 4.68 -0.16 -40.88
N PRO A 277 5.81 -0.69 -41.35
CA PRO A 277 6.90 -1.13 -40.48
C PRO A 277 7.49 -0.06 -39.57
N ALA A 278 7.28 1.22 -39.87
CA ALA A 278 7.77 2.33 -39.04
C ALA A 278 6.86 2.69 -37.84
N HIS A 279 5.59 2.20 -37.80
CA HIS A 279 4.56 2.65 -36.85
C HIS A 279 3.77 1.51 -36.19
N ASP A 280 4.16 0.29 -36.37
CA ASP A 280 3.56 -0.87 -35.71
C ASP A 280 4.63 -1.96 -35.45
N PRO A 281 4.72 -2.52 -34.24
CA PRO A 281 5.74 -3.52 -33.89
C PRO A 281 5.55 -4.83 -34.67
N ASN A 282 4.33 -5.27 -34.94
CA ASN A 282 4.07 -6.49 -35.71
C ASN A 282 4.38 -6.27 -37.19
N ASP A 283 3.98 -5.13 -37.75
CA ASP A 283 4.30 -4.75 -39.12
C ASP A 283 5.82 -4.64 -39.32
N PHE A 284 6.54 -4.17 -38.29
CA PHE A 284 8.00 -4.11 -38.33
C PHE A 284 8.63 -5.51 -38.45
N GLU A 285 8.17 -6.50 -37.68
CA GLU A 285 8.66 -7.89 -37.75
C GLU A 285 8.31 -8.55 -39.09
N VAL A 286 7.10 -8.34 -39.62
CA VAL A 286 6.72 -8.77 -40.96
C VAL A 286 7.61 -8.08 -42.00
N GLY A 287 7.82 -6.76 -41.82
CA GLY A 287 8.68 -5.98 -42.70
C GLY A 287 10.13 -6.50 -42.77
N LEU A 288 10.71 -6.90 -41.63
CA LEU A 288 12.03 -7.54 -41.59
C LEU A 288 12.08 -8.87 -42.35
N ARG A 289 11.08 -9.75 -42.19
CA ARG A 289 11.01 -11.05 -42.85
C ARG A 289 10.89 -10.93 -44.38
N HIS A 290 10.14 -9.91 -44.83
CA HIS A 290 9.84 -9.67 -46.23
C HIS A 290 10.62 -8.53 -46.87
N HIS A 291 11.61 -7.96 -46.16
CA HIS A 291 12.46 -6.86 -46.63
C HIS A 291 11.67 -5.65 -47.12
N LEU A 292 10.57 -5.33 -46.47
CA LEU A 292 9.78 -4.15 -46.75
C LEU A 292 10.54 -2.87 -46.36
N GLU A 293 10.33 -1.81 -47.14
CA GLU A 293 10.88 -0.50 -46.81
C GLU A 293 10.30 0.04 -45.52
N VAL A 294 11.10 0.79 -44.75
CA VAL A 294 10.65 1.38 -43.49
C VAL A 294 10.50 2.90 -43.69
N ILE A 295 9.28 3.38 -43.86
CA ILE A 295 8.97 4.77 -44.12
C ILE A 295 8.24 5.36 -42.91
N ARG A 296 8.92 6.24 -42.19
CA ARG A 296 8.32 6.97 -41.08
C ARG A 296 7.52 8.16 -41.61
N CYS A 297 6.23 8.30 -41.21
CA CYS A 297 5.35 9.40 -41.61
C CYS A 297 4.91 10.31 -40.45
N ILE A 298 5.15 9.92 -39.20
CA ILE A 298 4.85 10.70 -38.01
C ILE A 298 6.17 11.11 -37.33
N ALA A 299 6.32 12.41 -37.08
CA ALA A 299 7.46 13.02 -36.39
C ALA A 299 7.41 12.85 -34.88
N ASP A 300 8.48 13.24 -34.16
CA ASP A 300 8.57 13.10 -32.71
C ASP A 300 7.53 13.93 -31.94
N ASP A 301 7.05 15.03 -32.52
CA ASP A 301 5.99 15.87 -31.93
C ASP A 301 4.57 15.36 -32.24
N GLY A 302 4.45 14.21 -32.88
CA GLY A 302 3.18 13.59 -33.24
C GLY A 302 2.50 14.20 -34.46
N LYS A 303 3.19 15.08 -35.20
CA LYS A 303 2.73 15.61 -36.47
C LYS A 303 3.21 14.76 -37.65
N ILE A 304 2.53 14.91 -38.75
CA ILE A 304 2.92 14.28 -40.00
C ILE A 304 4.20 14.97 -40.53
N ASN A 305 5.19 14.17 -40.92
CA ASN A 305 6.43 14.70 -41.49
C ASN A 305 6.36 14.85 -43.02
N GLU A 306 7.51 15.14 -43.65
CA GLU A 306 7.65 15.36 -45.09
C GLU A 306 7.16 14.16 -45.95
N ASN A 307 7.19 12.92 -45.41
CA ASN A 307 6.69 11.73 -46.13
C ASN A 307 5.16 11.70 -46.23
N GLY A 308 4.48 12.56 -45.50
CA GLY A 308 3.04 12.70 -45.57
C GLY A 308 2.50 13.59 -46.70
N GLY A 309 3.39 14.22 -47.50
CA GLY A 309 3.04 15.04 -48.64
C GLY A 309 2.07 16.17 -48.25
N LYS A 310 0.87 16.24 -48.84
CA LYS A 310 -0.11 17.34 -48.58
C LYS A 310 -0.57 17.42 -47.10
N TYR A 311 -0.32 16.41 -46.29
CA TYR A 311 -0.69 16.35 -44.87
C TYR A 311 0.43 16.76 -43.94
N GLU A 312 1.60 17.09 -44.46
CA GLU A 312 2.78 17.54 -43.66
C GLU A 312 2.41 18.65 -42.69
N GLY A 313 2.89 18.54 -41.45
CA GLY A 313 2.66 19.48 -40.36
C GLY A 313 1.33 19.34 -39.63
N MET A 314 0.39 18.51 -40.11
CA MET A 314 -0.87 18.25 -39.44
C MET A 314 -0.62 17.38 -38.19
N ASP A 315 -1.38 17.62 -37.11
CA ASP A 315 -1.49 16.65 -36.01
C ASP A 315 -2.03 15.33 -36.53
N ARG A 316 -1.53 14.21 -36.00
CA ARG A 316 -1.90 12.86 -36.47
C ARG A 316 -3.42 12.58 -36.44
N TYR A 317 -4.15 13.12 -35.49
CA TYR A 317 -5.60 12.94 -35.42
C TYR A 317 -6.37 13.84 -36.41
N GLU A 318 -5.88 15.05 -36.64
CA GLU A 318 -6.40 15.93 -37.68
C GLU A 318 -6.10 15.33 -39.06
N CYS A 319 -4.92 14.79 -39.26
CA CYS A 319 -4.56 14.06 -40.49
C CYS A 319 -5.48 12.84 -40.71
N ARG A 320 -5.77 12.06 -39.66
CA ARG A 320 -6.71 10.92 -39.74
C ARG A 320 -8.06 11.37 -40.32
N LYS A 321 -8.61 12.46 -39.83
CA LYS A 321 -9.90 13.02 -40.35
C LYS A 321 -9.78 13.44 -41.80
N ALA A 322 -8.68 14.13 -42.16
CA ALA A 322 -8.45 14.58 -43.53
C ALA A 322 -8.29 13.42 -44.52
N ILE A 323 -7.48 12.40 -44.13
CA ILE A 323 -7.31 11.19 -44.97
C ILE A 323 -8.65 10.46 -45.19
N VAL A 324 -9.45 10.27 -44.16
CA VAL A 324 -10.75 9.59 -44.27
C VAL A 324 -11.67 10.36 -45.25
N ALA A 325 -11.72 11.69 -45.16
CA ALA A 325 -12.49 12.53 -46.07
C ALA A 325 -12.00 12.44 -47.53
N ASP A 326 -10.69 12.43 -47.73
CA ASP A 326 -10.11 12.31 -49.07
C ASP A 326 -10.33 10.89 -49.66
N LEU A 327 -10.20 9.82 -48.85
CA LEU A 327 -10.53 8.47 -49.28
C LEU A 327 -12.00 8.31 -49.70
N GLU A 328 -12.91 8.97 -49.00
CA GLU A 328 -14.31 8.99 -49.31
C GLU A 328 -14.57 9.76 -50.66
N ALA A 329 -13.95 10.94 -50.79
CA ALA A 329 -14.08 11.79 -51.98
C ALA A 329 -13.53 11.13 -53.24
N GLU A 330 -12.42 10.38 -53.13
CA GLU A 330 -11.77 9.66 -54.22
C GLU A 330 -12.33 8.23 -54.45
N GLY A 331 -13.27 7.78 -53.60
CA GLY A 331 -13.96 6.49 -53.75
C GLY A 331 -13.17 5.28 -53.27
N TYR A 332 -12.14 5.48 -52.51
CA TYR A 332 -11.34 4.40 -51.89
C TYR A 332 -11.91 3.89 -50.58
N LEU A 333 -12.72 4.72 -49.87
CA LEU A 333 -13.37 4.28 -48.63
C LEU A 333 -14.57 3.38 -48.96
N VAL A 334 -14.55 2.14 -48.52
CA VAL A 334 -15.62 1.17 -48.72
C VAL A 334 -16.68 1.30 -47.65
N LYS A 335 -16.29 1.36 -46.39
CA LYS A 335 -17.15 1.55 -45.21
C LYS A 335 -16.35 1.94 -43.99
N ALA A 336 -17.03 2.46 -43.00
CA ALA A 336 -16.49 2.70 -41.64
C ALA A 336 -17.43 2.09 -40.61
N GLU A 337 -16.92 1.34 -39.67
CA GLU A 337 -17.67 0.69 -38.59
C GLU A 337 -17.18 1.18 -37.24
N PRO A 338 -18.09 1.49 -36.28
CA PRO A 338 -17.68 1.78 -34.92
C PRO A 338 -16.86 0.60 -34.34
N TYR A 339 -15.72 0.91 -33.74
CA TYR A 339 -14.82 -0.09 -33.17
C TYR A 339 -14.14 0.49 -31.93
N SER A 340 -14.13 -0.26 -30.83
CA SER A 340 -13.38 0.09 -29.63
C SER A 340 -12.07 -0.66 -29.63
N HIS A 341 -10.97 0.02 -29.35
CA HIS A 341 -9.64 -0.57 -29.33
C HIS A 341 -8.80 0.00 -28.19
N ASN A 342 -7.86 -0.79 -27.74
CA ASN A 342 -6.91 -0.43 -26.72
C ASN A 342 -5.87 0.55 -27.28
N VAL A 343 -5.76 1.72 -26.66
CA VAL A 343 -4.76 2.73 -27.02
C VAL A 343 -3.77 2.87 -25.87
N GLY A 344 -2.48 2.74 -26.16
CA GLY A 344 -1.42 2.99 -25.20
C GLY A 344 -1.36 4.47 -24.83
N THR A 345 -1.27 4.78 -23.55
CA THR A 345 -1.12 6.13 -23.01
C THR A 345 0.12 6.21 -22.14
N CYS A 346 0.77 7.35 -22.15
CA CYS A 346 1.93 7.60 -21.30
C CYS A 346 1.51 7.67 -19.83
N TYR A 347 2.11 6.84 -18.98
CA TYR A 347 1.80 6.75 -17.55
C TYR A 347 1.99 8.07 -16.77
N ARG A 348 2.69 9.06 -17.35
CA ARG A 348 2.99 10.35 -16.73
C ARG A 348 2.11 11.50 -17.19
N CYS A 349 1.95 11.66 -18.51
CA CYS A 349 1.18 12.77 -19.06
C CYS A 349 -0.20 12.36 -19.58
N HIS A 350 -0.49 11.05 -19.61
CA HIS A 350 -1.74 10.43 -20.08
C HIS A 350 -2.10 10.74 -21.56
N ASN A 351 -1.13 11.28 -22.32
CA ASN A 351 -1.27 11.43 -23.76
C ASN A 351 -1.05 10.09 -24.47
N ASP A 352 -1.68 9.94 -25.64
CA ASP A 352 -1.56 8.76 -26.46
C ASP A 352 -0.12 8.56 -26.94
N VAL A 353 0.40 7.37 -26.72
CA VAL A 353 1.73 6.94 -27.16
C VAL A 353 1.70 6.68 -28.67
N GLU A 354 2.79 6.98 -29.35
CA GLU A 354 2.98 6.70 -30.77
C GLU A 354 4.04 5.62 -30.94
N PRO A 355 3.72 4.44 -31.48
CA PRO A 355 4.73 3.48 -31.91
C PRO A 355 5.56 4.08 -33.04
N LEU A 356 6.85 4.28 -32.83
CA LEU A 356 7.78 4.84 -33.79
C LEU A 356 9.04 4.01 -33.92
N ILE A 357 9.60 3.89 -35.14
CA ILE A 357 10.94 3.40 -35.29
C ILE A 357 11.94 4.45 -34.82
N SER A 358 12.87 4.04 -33.96
CA SER A 358 13.91 4.92 -33.45
C SER A 358 15.17 4.13 -33.07
N ALA A 359 16.33 4.77 -33.22
CA ALA A 359 17.60 4.20 -32.77
C ALA A 359 17.78 4.49 -31.27
N GLN A 360 17.67 3.48 -30.46
CA GLN A 360 17.70 3.56 -29.00
C GLN A 360 18.70 2.55 -28.41
N TRP A 361 19.00 2.72 -27.12
CA TRP A 361 19.79 1.76 -26.36
C TRP A 361 18.87 0.76 -25.66
N PHE A 362 19.25 -0.52 -25.74
CA PHE A 362 18.45 -1.64 -25.21
C PHE A 362 19.29 -2.57 -24.36
N VAL A 363 18.64 -3.18 -23.37
CA VAL A 363 19.14 -4.33 -22.62
C VAL A 363 18.47 -5.60 -23.15
N LYS A 364 19.26 -6.62 -23.52
CA LYS A 364 18.76 -7.94 -23.85
C LYS A 364 18.21 -8.63 -22.61
N MET A 365 16.92 -8.82 -22.54
CA MET A 365 16.26 -9.31 -21.33
C MET A 365 16.23 -10.82 -21.20
N ALA A 366 16.16 -11.58 -22.29
CA ALA A 366 16.00 -13.03 -22.25
C ALA A 366 17.05 -13.77 -21.38
N PRO A 367 18.37 -13.47 -21.47
CA PRO A 367 19.36 -14.11 -20.61
C PRO A 367 19.22 -13.73 -19.14
N LEU A 368 18.84 -12.48 -18.84
CA LEU A 368 18.67 -11.96 -17.49
C LEU A 368 17.40 -12.51 -16.84
N ALA A 369 16.33 -12.63 -17.61
CA ALA A 369 15.05 -13.15 -17.15
C ALA A 369 15.13 -14.59 -16.64
N LYS A 370 15.94 -15.43 -17.28
CA LYS A 370 16.10 -16.84 -16.92
C LYS A 370 16.54 -17.02 -15.45
N GLU A 371 17.57 -16.32 -15.01
CA GLU A 371 18.05 -16.39 -13.64
C GLU A 371 17.09 -15.71 -12.66
N ALA A 372 16.45 -14.62 -13.09
CA ALA A 372 15.47 -13.92 -12.29
C ALA A 372 14.20 -14.74 -12.03
N ILE A 373 13.76 -15.57 -12.98
CA ILE A 373 12.68 -16.54 -12.80
C ILE A 373 13.11 -17.65 -11.84
N ARG A 374 14.28 -18.25 -12.07
CA ARG A 374 14.80 -19.37 -11.28
C ARG A 374 14.82 -19.08 -9.78
N VAL A 375 15.33 -17.94 -9.36
CA VAL A 375 15.48 -17.61 -7.92
C VAL A 375 14.14 -17.36 -7.23
N VAL A 376 13.08 -17.16 -7.97
CA VAL A 376 11.72 -17.05 -7.43
C VAL A 376 11.04 -18.42 -7.43
N GLU A 377 11.21 -19.23 -8.48
CA GLU A 377 10.65 -20.59 -8.55
C GLU A 377 11.25 -21.55 -7.51
N ASP A 378 12.56 -21.43 -7.24
CA ASP A 378 13.24 -22.30 -6.26
C ASP A 378 13.07 -21.82 -4.79
N GLY A 379 12.36 -20.70 -4.58
CA GLY A 379 12.08 -20.15 -3.25
C GLY A 379 13.25 -19.38 -2.62
N THR A 380 14.31 -19.08 -3.36
CA THR A 380 15.40 -18.20 -2.91
C THR A 380 14.88 -16.81 -2.59
N ILE A 381 13.93 -16.31 -3.41
CA ILE A 381 13.17 -15.08 -3.18
C ILE A 381 11.70 -15.45 -3.03
N ASN A 382 11.08 -15.00 -1.93
CA ASN A 382 9.69 -15.26 -1.62
C ASN A 382 8.84 -13.98 -1.71
N PHE A 383 7.66 -14.07 -2.32
CA PHE A 383 6.68 -12.98 -2.32
C PHE A 383 5.65 -13.17 -1.20
N VAL A 384 5.38 -12.11 -0.47
CA VAL A 384 4.30 -12.06 0.51
C VAL A 384 3.33 -10.96 0.08
N PRO A 385 2.08 -11.28 -0.27
CA PRO A 385 1.50 -12.63 -0.35
C PRO A 385 1.95 -13.40 -1.61
N GLU A 386 1.96 -14.72 -1.51
CA GLU A 386 2.45 -15.65 -2.55
C GLU A 386 1.78 -15.49 -3.92
N ARG A 387 0.54 -15.01 -3.96
CA ARG A 387 -0.20 -14.79 -5.22
C ARG A 387 0.56 -13.92 -6.25
N PHE A 388 1.44 -13.02 -5.81
CA PHE A 388 2.23 -12.19 -6.70
C PHE A 388 3.40 -12.92 -7.37
N THR A 389 3.80 -14.08 -6.88
CA THR A 389 4.78 -14.96 -7.53
C THR A 389 4.38 -15.27 -8.97
N LYS A 390 3.14 -15.72 -9.17
CA LYS A 390 2.62 -16.03 -10.50
C LYS A 390 2.58 -14.80 -11.42
N THR A 391 2.18 -13.64 -10.87
CA THR A 391 2.14 -12.38 -11.61
C THR A 391 3.54 -11.97 -12.07
N TYR A 392 4.53 -12.09 -11.20
CA TYR A 392 5.93 -11.81 -11.51
C TYR A 392 6.48 -12.75 -12.60
N ILE A 393 6.29 -14.08 -12.46
CA ILE A 393 6.80 -15.08 -13.40
C ILE A 393 6.19 -14.86 -14.78
N ASN A 394 4.86 -14.73 -14.90
CA ASN A 394 4.20 -14.48 -16.18
C ASN A 394 4.75 -13.25 -16.91
N TRP A 395 5.08 -12.19 -16.18
CA TRP A 395 5.65 -10.99 -16.77
C TRP A 395 7.09 -11.24 -17.26
N MET A 396 7.90 -11.92 -16.44
CA MET A 396 9.30 -12.20 -16.77
C MET A 396 9.44 -13.18 -17.95
N GLU A 397 8.53 -14.13 -18.11
CA GLU A 397 8.51 -15.05 -19.25
C GLU A 397 8.23 -14.34 -20.59
N ASN A 398 7.48 -13.24 -20.54
CA ASN A 398 7.07 -12.47 -21.71
C ASN A 398 7.81 -11.14 -21.86
N VAL A 399 8.89 -10.93 -21.10
CA VAL A 399 9.61 -9.66 -21.13
C VAL A 399 10.35 -9.46 -22.45
N HIS A 400 10.17 -8.29 -23.06
CA HIS A 400 10.92 -7.85 -24.25
C HIS A 400 12.20 -7.12 -23.86
N ASP A 401 13.08 -6.88 -24.84
CA ASP A 401 14.28 -6.09 -24.64
C ASP A 401 13.92 -4.70 -24.12
N TRP A 402 14.58 -4.31 -23.04
CA TRP A 402 14.27 -3.08 -22.32
C TRP A 402 14.93 -1.86 -22.96
N CYS A 403 14.14 -0.92 -23.50
CA CYS A 403 14.61 0.37 -23.96
C CYS A 403 15.04 1.24 -22.76
N ILE A 404 16.33 1.53 -22.68
CA ILE A 404 16.94 2.25 -21.53
C ILE A 404 17.33 3.70 -21.81
N SER A 405 17.27 4.17 -23.04
CA SER A 405 17.59 5.57 -23.37
C SER A 405 16.35 6.48 -23.28
N ARG A 406 16.56 7.69 -22.78
CA ARG A 406 15.55 8.75 -22.67
C ARG A 406 16.12 10.06 -23.19
N GLN A 407 15.32 10.78 -23.97
CA GLN A 407 15.68 12.08 -24.59
C GLN A 407 15.41 13.23 -23.60
N LEU A 408 15.97 13.09 -22.41
CA LEU A 408 15.87 14.01 -21.28
C LEU A 408 17.22 14.66 -21.02
N TRP A 409 17.23 15.73 -20.25
CA TRP A 409 18.46 16.33 -19.73
C TRP A 409 18.76 15.91 -18.29
N TRP A 410 17.72 15.61 -17.52
CA TRP A 410 17.81 15.17 -16.13
C TRP A 410 17.89 13.66 -16.02
N GLY A 411 19.02 13.16 -15.56
CA GLY A 411 19.29 11.74 -15.36
C GLY A 411 20.76 11.38 -15.56
N HIS A 412 21.07 10.10 -15.47
CA HIS A 412 22.41 9.57 -15.73
C HIS A 412 22.69 9.56 -17.24
N GLN A 413 23.54 10.45 -17.70
CA GLN A 413 23.91 10.51 -19.11
C GLN A 413 24.65 9.23 -19.52
N ILE A 414 24.25 8.63 -20.64
CA ILE A 414 24.80 7.38 -21.14
C ILE A 414 26.32 7.52 -21.36
N PRO A 415 27.15 6.60 -20.84
CA PRO A 415 28.60 6.68 -20.92
C PRO A 415 29.13 6.14 -22.26
N ALA A 416 28.64 6.72 -23.35
CA ALA A 416 29.01 6.38 -24.72
C ALA A 416 29.46 7.61 -25.50
N TRP A 417 30.48 7.49 -26.32
CA TRP A 417 31.04 8.56 -27.15
C TRP A 417 31.23 8.08 -28.58
N TYR A 418 30.76 8.87 -29.52
CA TYR A 418 30.88 8.59 -30.96
C TYR A 418 32.13 9.23 -31.48
N CYS A 419 32.95 8.46 -32.20
CA CYS A 419 34.12 8.99 -32.90
C CYS A 419 33.68 9.71 -34.18
N ASP A 420 34.00 11.01 -34.31
CA ASP A 420 33.58 11.83 -35.45
C ASP A 420 34.28 11.39 -36.75
N GLU A 421 35.41 10.66 -36.67
CA GLU A 421 36.15 10.17 -37.87
C GLU A 421 35.72 8.78 -38.32
N CYS A 422 35.61 7.81 -37.38
CA CYS A 422 35.40 6.40 -37.77
C CYS A 422 34.03 5.85 -37.35
N GLY A 423 33.19 6.68 -36.72
CA GLY A 423 31.87 6.27 -36.28
C GLY A 423 31.85 5.22 -35.16
N HIS A 424 33.01 4.86 -34.60
CA HIS A 424 33.09 3.86 -33.53
C HIS A 424 32.45 4.40 -32.24
N ILE A 425 31.68 3.56 -31.54
CA ILE A 425 31.08 3.86 -30.26
C ILE A 425 32.06 3.42 -29.17
N ASN A 426 32.57 4.39 -28.43
CA ASN A 426 33.43 4.17 -27.27
C ASN A 426 32.57 4.18 -25.99
N VAL A 427 32.46 3.06 -25.31
CA VAL A 427 31.79 2.93 -24.01
C VAL A 427 32.86 2.81 -22.92
N SER A 428 32.81 3.70 -21.93
CA SER A 428 33.93 3.78 -20.98
C SER A 428 33.49 4.15 -19.57
N ARG A 429 34.18 3.55 -18.58
CA ARG A 429 34.02 3.83 -17.15
C ARG A 429 34.51 5.22 -16.75
N THR A 430 35.40 5.79 -17.54
CA THR A 430 35.90 7.18 -17.40
C THR A 430 35.72 7.90 -18.74
N ASP A 431 35.71 9.21 -18.75
CA ASP A 431 35.55 9.99 -19.98
C ASP A 431 36.78 9.75 -20.88
N PRO A 432 36.60 9.20 -22.10
CA PRO A 432 37.72 8.88 -22.99
C PRO A 432 38.28 10.16 -23.58
N THR A 433 39.59 10.25 -23.73
CA THR A 433 40.31 11.36 -24.37
C THR A 433 40.59 11.09 -25.86
N LYS A 434 40.44 9.86 -26.31
CA LYS A 434 40.63 9.43 -27.68
C LYS A 434 39.84 8.17 -28.02
N CYS A 435 39.49 8.00 -29.28
CA CYS A 435 38.85 6.82 -29.80
C CYS A 435 39.77 5.59 -29.65
N GLU A 436 39.25 4.52 -29.06
CA GLU A 436 39.98 3.29 -28.84
C GLU A 436 40.33 2.57 -30.17
N LYS A 437 39.52 2.78 -31.23
CA LYS A 437 39.70 2.15 -32.54
C LYS A 437 40.69 2.87 -33.46
N CYS A 438 40.61 4.20 -33.57
CA CYS A 438 41.39 4.99 -34.53
C CYS A 438 42.29 6.05 -33.89
N GLY A 439 42.17 6.27 -32.56
CA GLY A 439 42.99 7.27 -31.85
C GLY A 439 42.55 8.71 -32.02
N CYS A 440 41.48 9.03 -32.78
CA CYS A 440 40.92 10.34 -32.92
C CYS A 440 40.55 10.95 -31.58
N THR A 441 40.79 12.27 -31.39
CA THR A 441 40.44 12.97 -30.13
C THR A 441 39.07 13.69 -30.18
N HIS A 442 38.44 13.72 -31.36
CA HIS A 442 37.12 14.30 -31.54
C HIS A 442 36.05 13.22 -31.27
N LEU A 443 35.48 13.32 -30.08
CA LEU A 443 34.47 12.41 -29.59
C LEU A 443 33.23 13.18 -29.18
N THR A 444 32.10 12.83 -29.73
CA THR A 444 30.79 13.40 -29.35
C THR A 444 30.09 12.48 -28.36
N ARG A 445 29.79 12.99 -27.17
CA ARG A 445 29.12 12.20 -26.13
C ARG A 445 27.65 11.98 -26.49
N GLU A 446 27.11 10.81 -26.17
CA GLU A 446 25.67 10.52 -26.24
C GLU A 446 24.89 11.54 -25.41
N GLU A 447 23.84 12.17 -25.99
CA GLU A 447 23.04 13.19 -25.32
C GLU A 447 21.95 12.58 -24.42
N ASP A 448 21.51 11.38 -24.73
CA ASP A 448 20.47 10.69 -24.00
C ASP A 448 20.92 10.33 -22.58
N VAL A 449 19.96 10.27 -21.68
CA VAL A 449 20.14 9.76 -20.31
C VAL A 449 19.51 8.38 -20.20
N LEU A 450 19.89 7.63 -19.16
CA LEU A 450 19.32 6.34 -18.84
C LEU A 450 17.93 6.50 -18.21
N ASP A 451 17.08 5.54 -18.46
CA ASP A 451 15.83 5.32 -17.73
C ASP A 451 16.09 5.37 -16.23
N THR A 452 15.24 6.08 -15.47
CA THR A 452 15.36 6.18 -14.01
C THR A 452 15.40 4.81 -13.34
N TRP A 453 14.68 3.83 -13.90
CA TRP A 453 14.64 2.47 -13.38
C TRP A 453 15.96 1.72 -13.53
N PHE A 454 16.89 2.18 -14.36
CA PHE A 454 18.22 1.59 -14.49
C PHE A 454 19.05 1.81 -13.22
N SER A 455 19.07 3.01 -12.67
CA SER A 455 19.74 3.31 -11.40
C SER A 455 18.97 2.70 -10.21
N SER A 456 17.64 2.77 -10.24
CA SER A 456 16.79 2.24 -9.18
C SER A 456 16.91 0.71 -9.05
N ALA A 457 17.19 0.00 -10.14
CA ALA A 457 17.44 -1.45 -10.15
C ALA A 457 18.69 -1.87 -9.37
N LEU A 458 19.64 -0.96 -9.18
CA LEU A 458 20.89 -1.21 -8.46
C LEU A 458 20.79 -0.89 -6.96
N TRP A 459 19.67 -0.35 -6.52
CA TRP A 459 19.47 0.22 -5.19
C TRP A 459 19.88 -0.69 -4.03
N PRO A 460 19.59 -2.00 -4.01
CA PRO A 460 19.97 -2.88 -2.91
C PRO A 460 21.48 -3.02 -2.67
N PHE A 461 22.31 -2.76 -3.66
CA PHE A 461 23.75 -2.92 -3.56
C PHE A 461 24.55 -1.67 -3.88
N SER A 462 24.08 -0.81 -4.77
CA SER A 462 24.75 0.47 -5.05
C SER A 462 24.78 1.39 -3.82
N THR A 463 23.73 1.35 -3.00
CA THR A 463 23.63 2.13 -1.75
C THR A 463 24.58 1.64 -0.66
N MET A 464 25.04 0.40 -0.74
CA MET A 464 25.93 -0.24 0.23
C MET A 464 27.40 -0.26 -0.20
N GLY A 465 27.72 0.46 -1.30
CA GLY A 465 29.11 0.66 -1.70
C GLY A 465 29.55 -0.01 -3.01
N TRP A 466 28.73 -0.91 -3.60
CA TRP A 466 29.05 -1.50 -4.88
C TRP A 466 29.33 -0.39 -5.94
N PRO A 467 30.36 -0.52 -6.81
CA PRO A 467 31.10 -1.71 -7.21
C PRO A 467 32.32 -2.09 -6.33
N ASP A 468 32.52 -1.43 -5.19
CA ASP A 468 33.53 -1.86 -4.22
C ASP A 468 33.07 -3.14 -3.51
N LEU A 469 33.62 -4.29 -3.91
CA LEU A 469 33.26 -5.59 -3.34
C LEU A 469 33.78 -5.78 -1.90
N ASP A 470 34.71 -4.93 -1.45
CA ASP A 470 35.25 -4.96 -0.08
C ASP A 470 34.49 -4.02 0.86
N ALA A 471 33.48 -3.32 0.36
CA ALA A 471 32.68 -2.42 1.17
C ALA A 471 32.03 -3.16 2.36
N ALA A 472 32.26 -2.66 3.57
CA ALA A 472 31.80 -3.32 4.81
C ALA A 472 30.28 -3.46 4.89
N ASP A 473 29.54 -2.43 4.50
CA ASP A 473 28.07 -2.45 4.49
C ASP A 473 27.54 -3.48 3.50
N LEU A 474 28.12 -3.56 2.29
CA LEU A 474 27.77 -4.53 1.28
C LEU A 474 27.96 -5.97 1.78
N ASN A 475 29.12 -6.24 2.37
CA ASN A 475 29.44 -7.58 2.86
C ASN A 475 28.62 -8.03 4.07
N TYR A 476 28.10 -7.09 4.85
CA TYR A 476 27.34 -7.40 6.07
C TYR A 476 25.82 -7.46 5.82
N TRP A 477 25.24 -6.51 5.06
CA TRP A 477 23.79 -6.41 4.90
C TRP A 477 23.24 -6.88 3.55
N TYR A 478 24.07 -7.17 2.54
CA TYR A 478 23.60 -7.74 1.28
C TYR A 478 23.68 -9.28 1.30
N PRO A 479 22.64 -10.02 0.88
CA PRO A 479 21.32 -9.57 0.41
C PRO A 479 20.53 -8.86 1.51
N THR A 480 19.69 -7.90 1.11
CA THR A 480 18.77 -7.27 2.06
C THR A 480 17.74 -8.27 2.56
N SER A 481 17.18 -8.03 3.75
CA SER A 481 16.27 -9.00 4.37
C SER A 481 14.89 -8.97 3.73
N VAL A 482 14.34 -7.77 3.58
CA VAL A 482 12.99 -7.56 3.07
C VAL A 482 12.98 -6.36 2.12
N MET A 483 12.32 -6.53 0.99
CA MET A 483 11.92 -5.44 0.09
C MET A 483 10.44 -5.17 0.30
N VAL A 484 10.09 -3.98 0.75
CA VAL A 484 8.69 -3.56 0.96
C VAL A 484 8.29 -2.63 -0.19
N THR A 485 7.17 -2.88 -0.84
CA THR A 485 6.70 -2.06 -1.96
C THR A 485 5.22 -2.28 -2.28
N GLY A 486 4.61 -1.34 -3.00
CA GLY A 486 3.29 -1.54 -3.59
C GLY A 486 3.30 -2.52 -4.77
N TYR A 487 2.18 -3.18 -5.02
CA TYR A 487 2.07 -4.13 -6.14
C TYR A 487 2.19 -3.47 -7.52
N ASP A 488 1.93 -2.18 -7.61
CA ASP A 488 1.93 -1.41 -8.87
C ASP A 488 3.32 -1.16 -9.45
N ILE A 489 4.38 -1.39 -8.66
CA ILE A 489 5.77 -1.24 -9.12
C ILE A 489 6.59 -2.55 -9.11
N ILE A 490 5.93 -3.69 -9.07
CA ILE A 490 6.63 -5.01 -9.17
C ILE A 490 7.46 -5.07 -10.45
N PHE A 491 6.88 -4.70 -11.59
CA PHE A 491 7.56 -4.78 -12.89
C PHE A 491 8.56 -3.65 -13.12
N PHE A 492 8.26 -2.48 -12.58
CA PHE A 492 9.13 -1.31 -12.70
C PHE A 492 10.39 -1.46 -11.87
N TRP A 493 10.27 -2.01 -10.68
CA TRP A 493 11.33 -1.97 -9.69
C TRP A 493 11.78 -3.34 -9.19
N VAL A 494 10.88 -4.15 -8.64
CA VAL A 494 11.23 -5.45 -8.04
C VAL A 494 11.90 -6.37 -9.05
N ALA A 495 11.28 -6.56 -10.21
CA ALA A 495 11.81 -7.41 -11.27
C ALA A 495 13.20 -6.93 -11.74
N ARG A 496 13.36 -5.61 -11.90
CA ARG A 496 14.63 -5.01 -12.31
C ARG A 496 15.72 -5.17 -11.26
N MET A 497 15.40 -5.04 -9.97
CA MET A 497 16.36 -5.31 -8.89
C MET A 497 16.79 -6.79 -8.87
N ILE A 498 15.86 -7.71 -9.10
CA ILE A 498 16.15 -9.15 -9.09
C ILE A 498 17.14 -9.49 -10.20
N PHE A 499 16.85 -9.15 -11.47
CA PHE A 499 17.77 -9.51 -12.54
C PHE A 499 19.10 -8.74 -12.45
N SER A 500 19.10 -7.49 -12.00
CA SER A 500 20.33 -6.71 -11.81
C SER A 500 21.18 -7.27 -10.66
N GLY A 501 20.59 -7.66 -9.54
CA GLY A 501 21.29 -8.31 -8.44
C GLY A 501 21.89 -9.65 -8.86
N MET A 502 21.12 -10.48 -9.56
CA MET A 502 21.61 -11.76 -10.08
C MET A 502 22.74 -11.57 -11.10
N GLU A 503 22.66 -10.55 -11.94
CA GLU A 503 23.71 -10.30 -12.94
C GLU A 503 24.97 -9.68 -12.33
N GLN A 504 24.86 -8.67 -11.48
CA GLN A 504 26.00 -7.92 -10.93
C GLN A 504 26.63 -8.60 -9.72
N MET A 505 25.79 -9.05 -8.77
CA MET A 505 26.24 -9.63 -7.52
C MET A 505 26.29 -11.17 -7.53
N LYS A 506 25.72 -11.81 -8.55
CA LYS A 506 25.55 -13.29 -8.64
C LYS A 506 24.82 -13.87 -7.42
N LYS A 507 24.02 -13.06 -6.79
CA LYS A 507 23.27 -13.35 -5.58
C LYS A 507 21.98 -12.54 -5.55
N GLU A 508 20.94 -13.11 -4.94
CA GLU A 508 19.65 -12.44 -4.78
C GLU A 508 19.78 -11.06 -4.12
N PRO A 509 19.04 -10.03 -4.56
CA PRO A 509 19.13 -8.71 -3.94
C PRO A 509 18.42 -8.62 -2.58
N PHE A 510 17.43 -9.47 -2.35
CA PHE A 510 16.65 -9.58 -1.11
C PHE A 510 16.04 -10.98 -1.01
N LYS A 511 15.66 -11.37 0.21
CA LYS A 511 15.08 -12.70 0.49
C LYS A 511 13.56 -12.69 0.39
N THR A 512 12.92 -11.62 0.84
CA THR A 512 11.47 -11.51 0.86
C THR A 512 11.03 -10.23 0.17
N VAL A 513 10.00 -10.33 -0.67
CA VAL A 513 9.29 -9.18 -1.24
C VAL A 513 7.94 -9.07 -0.55
N PHE A 514 7.83 -8.11 0.36
CA PHE A 514 6.60 -7.82 1.08
C PHE A 514 5.79 -6.77 0.33
N ILE A 515 4.68 -7.21 -0.26
CA ILE A 515 3.82 -6.39 -1.10
C ILE A 515 2.66 -5.83 -0.29
N HIS A 516 2.45 -4.53 -0.37
CA HIS A 516 1.26 -3.86 0.14
C HIS A 516 0.34 -3.39 -0.99
N GLY A 517 -0.92 -3.14 -0.65
CA GLY A 517 -1.90 -2.55 -1.57
C GLY A 517 -1.82 -1.04 -1.60
N LEU A 518 -2.69 -0.43 -2.39
CA LEU A 518 -2.79 1.02 -2.52
C LEU A 518 -3.73 1.60 -1.45
N VAL A 519 -3.44 2.81 -1.01
CA VAL A 519 -4.34 3.58 -0.16
C VAL A 519 -5.34 4.33 -1.04
N ARG A 520 -6.62 4.06 -0.83
CA ARG A 520 -7.74 4.65 -1.56
C ARG A 520 -8.54 5.59 -0.67
N ASP A 521 -9.30 6.49 -1.26
CA ASP A 521 -10.22 7.34 -0.52
C ASP A 521 -11.39 6.52 0.10
N ASP A 522 -12.25 7.18 0.85
CA ASP A 522 -13.45 6.61 1.49
C ASP A 522 -14.41 5.95 0.49
N LYS A 523 -14.39 6.39 -0.78
CA LYS A 523 -15.20 5.84 -1.88
C LYS A 523 -14.49 4.73 -2.66
N GLY A 524 -13.28 4.38 -2.28
CA GLY A 524 -12.48 3.34 -2.93
C GLY A 524 -11.76 3.78 -4.21
N ARG A 525 -11.69 5.10 -4.50
CA ARG A 525 -10.98 5.64 -5.66
C ARG A 525 -9.49 5.84 -5.32
N LYS A 526 -8.62 5.69 -6.30
CA LYS A 526 -7.20 6.02 -6.17
C LYS A 526 -7.06 7.51 -5.80
N MET A 527 -6.28 7.80 -4.76
CA MET A 527 -6.00 9.19 -4.39
C MET A 527 -5.08 9.84 -5.41
N SER A 528 -5.43 11.03 -5.89
CA SER A 528 -4.61 11.82 -6.80
C SER A 528 -4.83 13.31 -6.59
N LYS A 529 -3.82 14.10 -6.94
CA LYS A 529 -3.92 15.57 -6.89
C LYS A 529 -4.94 16.11 -7.89
N SER A 530 -5.07 15.46 -9.05
CA SER A 530 -6.02 15.85 -10.10
C SER A 530 -7.49 15.64 -9.71
N LEU A 531 -7.78 14.64 -8.88
CA LEU A 531 -9.12 14.38 -8.34
C LEU A 531 -9.44 15.20 -7.08
N GLY A 532 -8.44 15.90 -6.52
CA GLY A 532 -8.62 16.67 -5.28
C GLY A 532 -9.00 15.84 -4.04
N ASN A 533 -8.79 14.51 -4.10
CA ASN A 533 -9.08 13.57 -3.01
C ASN A 533 -7.83 13.11 -2.25
N GLY A 534 -6.67 13.70 -2.53
CA GLY A 534 -5.43 13.41 -1.83
C GLY A 534 -5.46 13.97 -0.40
N ILE A 535 -5.09 13.14 0.58
CA ILE A 535 -4.96 13.51 1.98
C ILE A 535 -3.47 13.62 2.31
N ASP A 536 -3.07 14.76 2.88
CA ASP A 536 -1.68 14.95 3.33
C ASP A 536 -1.46 14.18 4.65
N PRO A 537 -0.52 13.24 4.71
CA PRO A 537 -0.21 12.52 5.94
C PRO A 537 0.28 13.42 7.07
N LEU A 538 0.94 14.55 6.76
CA LEU A 538 1.37 15.49 7.80
C LEU A 538 0.21 16.20 8.47
N GLU A 539 -0.80 16.62 7.71
CA GLU A 539 -2.01 17.23 8.29
C GLU A 539 -2.71 16.25 9.24
N MET A 540 -2.71 14.97 8.89
CA MET A 540 -3.28 13.94 9.76
C MET A 540 -2.43 13.73 11.02
N ALA A 541 -1.12 13.68 10.88
CA ALA A 541 -0.19 13.57 12.01
C ALA A 541 -0.27 14.79 12.94
N GLU A 542 -0.34 16.01 12.40
CA GLU A 542 -0.47 17.24 13.19
C GLU A 542 -1.80 17.30 13.96
N LYS A 543 -2.88 16.81 13.35
CA LYS A 543 -4.22 16.86 13.94
C LYS A 543 -4.48 15.75 14.97
N TYR A 544 -4.00 14.54 14.70
CA TYR A 544 -4.35 13.35 15.48
C TYR A 544 -3.15 12.70 16.18
N GLY A 545 -1.92 13.06 15.81
CA GLY A 545 -0.68 12.45 16.24
C GLY A 545 -0.16 11.43 15.22
N ALA A 546 1.18 11.32 15.10
CA ALA A 546 1.82 10.36 14.20
C ALA A 546 1.48 8.91 14.58
N ASP A 547 1.43 8.59 15.87
CA ASP A 547 1.05 7.26 16.37
C ASP A 547 -0.36 6.85 15.93
N ALA A 548 -1.33 7.77 15.99
CA ALA A 548 -2.71 7.51 15.58
C ALA A 548 -2.80 7.27 14.06
N LEU A 549 -2.07 8.03 13.27
CA LEU A 549 -1.99 7.83 11.82
C LEU A 549 -1.38 6.47 11.48
N ARG A 550 -0.23 6.13 12.07
CA ARG A 550 0.47 4.85 11.86
C ARG A 550 -0.43 3.67 12.20
N PHE A 551 -1.07 3.70 13.36
CA PHE A 551 -1.95 2.62 13.80
C PHE A 551 -3.20 2.47 12.92
N ASN A 552 -3.78 3.59 12.44
CA ASN A 552 -4.88 3.56 11.48
C ASN A 552 -4.47 2.91 10.14
N LEU A 553 -3.27 3.21 9.64
CA LEU A 553 -2.76 2.65 8.37
C LEU A 553 -2.54 1.13 8.45
N ILE A 554 -2.29 0.59 9.64
CA ILE A 554 -2.01 -0.83 9.83
C ILE A 554 -3.25 -1.62 10.22
N THR A 555 -4.14 -1.03 11.04
CA THR A 555 -5.32 -1.73 11.55
C THR A 555 -6.26 -2.15 10.43
N GLY A 556 -6.49 -3.47 10.33
CA GLY A 556 -7.34 -4.07 9.29
C GLY A 556 -6.68 -4.13 7.90
N ASN A 557 -5.40 -3.80 7.79
CA ASN A 557 -4.63 -3.98 6.58
C ASN A 557 -4.11 -5.43 6.49
N SER A 558 -4.14 -5.99 5.30
CA SER A 558 -3.56 -7.31 5.01
C SER A 558 -2.65 -7.24 3.78
N PRO A 559 -1.61 -8.08 3.71
CA PRO A 559 -0.64 -8.05 2.62
C PRO A 559 -1.27 -8.06 1.23
N GLY A 560 -0.83 -7.14 0.37
CA GLY A 560 -1.23 -7.04 -1.03
C GLY A 560 -2.66 -6.55 -1.30
N ASN A 561 -3.42 -6.19 -0.29
CA ASN A 561 -4.78 -5.69 -0.46
C ASN A 561 -4.84 -4.17 -0.34
N ASP A 562 -5.66 -3.55 -1.21
CA ASP A 562 -5.95 -2.13 -1.11
C ASP A 562 -6.69 -1.81 0.19
N MET A 563 -6.41 -0.66 0.76
CA MET A 563 -7.12 -0.18 1.93
C MET A 563 -7.85 1.13 1.64
N ARG A 564 -9.03 1.30 2.26
CA ARG A 564 -9.72 2.58 2.26
C ARG A 564 -9.31 3.39 3.50
N PHE A 565 -8.90 4.61 3.27
CA PHE A 565 -8.53 5.51 4.36
C PHE A 565 -9.75 6.33 4.81
N PHE A 566 -10.04 6.24 6.10
CA PHE A 566 -11.11 7.00 6.77
C PHE A 566 -10.49 7.91 7.82
N VAL A 567 -10.75 9.20 7.72
CA VAL A 567 -10.23 10.19 8.67
C VAL A 567 -10.77 9.95 10.08
N GLU A 568 -12.01 9.49 10.20
CA GLU A 568 -12.69 9.18 11.48
C GLU A 568 -11.96 8.07 12.25
N LYS A 569 -11.30 7.15 11.54
CA LYS A 569 -10.48 6.13 12.19
C LYS A 569 -9.23 6.72 12.86
N CYS A 570 -8.64 7.79 12.32
CA CYS A 570 -7.54 8.48 13.00
C CYS A 570 -8.00 9.05 14.36
N GLU A 571 -9.22 9.58 14.43
CA GLU A 571 -9.81 10.03 15.70
C GLU A 571 -10.01 8.88 16.69
N ALA A 572 -10.49 7.73 16.23
CA ALA A 572 -10.64 6.53 17.05
C ALA A 572 -9.27 6.06 17.60
N MET A 573 -8.22 6.09 16.78
CA MET A 573 -6.86 5.71 17.21
C MET A 573 -6.25 6.74 18.17
N ARG A 574 -6.53 8.02 18.00
CA ARG A 574 -6.19 9.05 19.02
C ARG A 574 -6.90 8.78 20.36
N ASN A 575 -8.16 8.38 20.33
CA ASN A 575 -8.90 8.02 21.53
C ASN A 575 -8.32 6.76 22.20
N PHE A 576 -7.85 5.81 21.41
CA PHE A 576 -7.11 4.66 21.90
C PHE A 576 -5.80 5.06 22.59
N ALA A 577 -5.01 5.95 21.97
CA ALA A 577 -3.83 6.52 22.61
C ALA A 577 -4.16 7.19 23.96
N ASN A 578 -5.24 7.96 24.02
CA ASN A 578 -5.71 8.58 25.27
C ASN A 578 -6.13 7.54 26.33
N LYS A 579 -6.72 6.41 25.91
CA LYS A 579 -7.07 5.33 26.85
C LYS A 579 -5.81 4.70 27.45
N ILE A 580 -4.80 4.43 26.63
CA ILE A 580 -3.49 3.93 27.10
C ILE A 580 -2.86 4.93 28.07
N TRP A 581 -2.85 6.20 27.71
CA TRP A 581 -2.30 7.26 28.56
C TRP A 581 -2.95 7.33 29.91
N ASN A 582 -4.28 7.29 29.96
CA ASN A 582 -5.02 7.33 31.23
C ASN A 582 -4.81 6.07 32.06
N ALA A 583 -4.75 4.90 31.43
CA ALA A 583 -4.41 3.65 32.12
C ALA A 583 -3.00 3.72 32.73
N SER A 584 -2.03 4.20 31.97
CA SER A 584 -0.64 4.37 32.44
C SER A 584 -0.54 5.34 33.60
N ARG A 585 -1.25 6.48 33.52
CA ARG A 585 -1.33 7.42 34.66
C ARG A 585 -1.95 6.80 35.90
N PHE A 586 -3.02 6.04 35.75
CA PHE A 586 -3.61 5.31 36.87
C PHE A 586 -2.59 4.37 37.52
N VAL A 587 -1.88 3.58 36.74
CA VAL A 587 -0.83 2.67 37.24
C VAL A 587 0.23 3.47 37.99
N MET A 588 0.79 4.51 37.37
CA MET A 588 1.87 5.31 37.97
C MET A 588 1.46 6.01 39.27
N MET A 589 0.22 6.48 39.37
CA MET A 589 -0.30 7.08 40.63
C MET A 589 -0.39 6.06 41.77
N ASN A 590 -0.41 4.79 41.49
CA ASN A 590 -0.50 3.70 42.44
C ASN A 590 0.82 2.95 42.66
N LEU A 591 1.90 3.34 41.96
CA LEU A 591 3.21 2.68 42.09
C LEU A 591 4.03 3.29 43.25
N SER A 592 4.51 2.41 44.10
CA SER A 592 5.51 2.73 45.14
C SER A 592 6.88 2.09 44.88
N ILE A 593 7.02 1.31 43.79
CA ILE A 593 8.19 0.52 43.43
C ILE A 593 9.16 1.30 42.55
N ASP A 594 10.45 1.10 42.73
CA ASP A 594 11.55 1.61 41.90
C ASP A 594 12.07 0.56 40.90
N LYS A 595 11.78 -0.71 41.13
CA LYS A 595 12.13 -1.83 40.27
C LYS A 595 10.98 -2.83 40.21
N VAL A 596 10.69 -3.32 39.01
CA VAL A 596 9.63 -4.31 38.79
C VAL A 596 10.14 -5.71 39.07
N GLN A 597 9.45 -6.46 39.92
CA GLN A 597 9.75 -7.84 40.24
C GLN A 597 8.43 -8.62 40.43
N LEU A 598 8.20 -9.64 39.59
CA LEU A 598 7.02 -10.47 39.76
C LEU A 598 7.03 -11.14 41.14
N PRO A 599 5.88 -11.11 41.86
CA PRO A 599 5.78 -11.74 43.18
C PRO A 599 5.82 -13.27 43.05
N GLU A 600 6.36 -13.94 44.11
CA GLU A 600 6.38 -15.40 44.17
C GLU A 600 4.95 -15.99 44.22
N LYS A 601 4.06 -15.31 44.94
CA LYS A 601 2.66 -15.70 45.05
C LYS A 601 1.85 -14.80 44.14
N LEU A 602 1.23 -15.41 43.13
CA LEU A 602 0.32 -14.76 42.18
C LEU A 602 -1.14 -15.11 42.56
N GLU A 603 -2.00 -14.08 42.59
CA GLU A 603 -3.45 -14.28 42.72
C GLU A 603 -4.09 -14.72 41.40
N LEU A 604 -5.37 -15.07 41.42
CA LEU A 604 -6.08 -15.61 40.26
C LEU A 604 -6.01 -14.65 39.05
N GLU A 605 -6.33 -13.39 39.27
CA GLU A 605 -6.31 -12.34 38.23
C GLU A 605 -4.90 -12.05 37.71
N ASP A 606 -3.87 -12.21 38.55
CA ASP A 606 -2.47 -12.03 38.13
C ASP A 606 -2.04 -13.17 37.20
N LYS A 607 -2.35 -14.41 37.57
CA LYS A 607 -2.11 -15.58 36.71
C LYS A 607 -2.83 -15.45 35.38
N TRP A 608 -4.09 -15.03 35.42
CA TRP A 608 -4.90 -14.83 34.22
C TRP A 608 -4.26 -13.80 33.28
N VAL A 609 -3.98 -12.57 33.76
CA VAL A 609 -3.44 -11.53 32.88
C VAL A 609 -2.07 -11.86 32.36
N LEU A 610 -1.20 -12.47 33.18
CA LEU A 610 0.14 -12.90 32.78
C LEU A 610 0.07 -14.01 31.73
N SER A 611 -0.83 -14.97 31.86
CA SER A 611 -1.03 -16.05 30.89
C SER A 611 -1.58 -15.51 29.56
N ARG A 612 -2.53 -14.58 29.61
CA ARG A 612 -3.06 -13.90 28.42
C ARG A 612 -2.00 -13.05 27.72
N LEU A 613 -1.20 -12.30 28.49
CA LEU A 613 -0.07 -11.54 27.97
C LEU A 613 0.97 -12.44 27.31
N ASN A 614 1.29 -13.55 27.95
CA ASN A 614 2.27 -14.51 27.46
C ASN A 614 1.84 -15.14 26.13
N THR A 615 0.55 -15.47 26.00
CA THR A 615 -0.04 -15.90 24.73
C THR A 615 0.04 -14.80 23.67
N LEU A 616 -0.30 -13.55 24.03
CA LEU A 616 -0.20 -12.39 23.16
C LEU A 616 1.22 -12.19 22.62
N ILE A 617 2.24 -12.28 23.48
CA ILE A 617 3.65 -12.14 23.08
C ILE A 617 3.99 -13.11 21.95
N ARG A 618 3.64 -14.38 22.11
CA ARG A 618 3.86 -15.40 21.08
C ARG A 618 3.10 -15.07 19.79
N GLU A 619 1.80 -14.82 19.89
CA GLU A 619 0.95 -14.56 18.72
C GLU A 619 1.37 -13.30 17.95
N VAL A 620 1.73 -12.23 18.63
CA VAL A 620 2.22 -11.00 18.00
C VAL A 620 3.55 -11.25 17.31
N THR A 621 4.46 -11.97 17.97
CA THR A 621 5.75 -12.33 17.37
C THR A 621 5.57 -13.16 16.12
N ASP A 622 4.75 -14.21 16.19
CA ASP A 622 4.47 -15.10 15.05
C ASP A 622 3.83 -14.33 13.87
N ASN A 623 2.88 -13.44 14.15
CA ASN A 623 2.25 -12.61 13.12
C ASN A 623 3.23 -11.61 12.48
N LEU A 624 4.11 -10.97 13.27
CA LEU A 624 5.13 -10.07 12.73
C LEU A 624 6.15 -10.81 11.86
N GLU A 625 6.55 -12.02 12.27
CA GLU A 625 7.44 -12.88 11.46
C GLU A 625 6.75 -13.35 10.16
N ALA A 626 5.43 -13.51 10.17
CA ALA A 626 4.62 -13.86 9.01
C ALA A 626 4.19 -12.65 8.16
N TYR A 627 4.62 -11.44 8.49
CA TYR A 627 4.21 -10.18 7.84
C TYR A 627 2.71 -9.84 7.98
N GLU A 628 2.01 -10.43 8.94
CA GLU A 628 0.60 -10.16 9.25
C GLU A 628 0.46 -9.03 10.28
N LEU A 629 1.01 -7.84 9.92
CA LEU A 629 1.11 -6.70 10.83
C LEU A 629 -0.25 -6.19 11.31
N GLY A 630 -1.26 -6.24 10.44
CA GLY A 630 -2.64 -5.85 10.79
C GLY A 630 -3.25 -6.76 11.84
N VAL A 631 -2.98 -8.07 11.77
CA VAL A 631 -3.45 -9.06 12.77
C VAL A 631 -2.73 -8.83 14.09
N ALA A 632 -1.42 -8.62 14.05
CA ALA A 632 -0.62 -8.31 15.25
C ALA A 632 -1.16 -7.06 15.97
N SER A 633 -1.41 -5.97 15.24
CA SER A 633 -1.95 -4.72 15.79
C SER A 633 -3.32 -4.91 16.44
N ALA A 634 -4.21 -5.68 15.82
CA ALA A 634 -5.54 -5.95 16.35
C ALA A 634 -5.48 -6.73 17.67
N LYS A 635 -4.63 -7.76 17.76
CA LYS A 635 -4.43 -8.52 19.00
C LYS A 635 -3.89 -7.65 20.15
N ILE A 636 -2.96 -6.76 19.87
CA ILE A 636 -2.43 -5.80 20.86
C ILE A 636 -3.54 -4.85 21.31
N TYR A 637 -4.32 -4.32 20.37
CA TYR A 637 -5.45 -3.43 20.64
C TYR A 637 -6.46 -4.09 21.58
N ASP A 638 -6.93 -5.30 21.25
CA ASP A 638 -7.92 -6.04 22.01
C ASP A 638 -7.41 -6.36 23.43
N PHE A 639 -6.15 -6.78 23.56
CA PHE A 639 -5.56 -7.04 24.86
C PHE A 639 -5.50 -5.78 25.74
N ILE A 640 -5.07 -4.66 25.16
CA ILE A 640 -4.99 -3.39 25.92
C ILE A 640 -6.37 -2.94 26.32
N TRP A 641 -7.31 -2.92 25.39
CA TRP A 641 -8.65 -2.39 25.62
C TRP A 641 -9.46 -3.27 26.55
N ASP A 642 -9.64 -4.54 26.18
CA ASP A 642 -10.55 -5.44 26.89
C ASP A 642 -9.89 -6.12 28.10
N THR A 643 -8.68 -6.67 27.93
CA THR A 643 -8.05 -7.45 28.99
C THR A 643 -7.43 -6.56 30.07
N TYR A 644 -6.57 -5.62 29.67
CA TYR A 644 -5.82 -4.81 30.62
C TYR A 644 -6.66 -3.67 31.21
N CYS A 645 -7.23 -2.79 30.36
CA CYS A 645 -7.93 -1.59 30.82
C CYS A 645 -9.31 -1.90 31.43
N ASP A 646 -10.13 -2.70 30.75
CA ASP A 646 -11.53 -2.92 31.18
C ASP A 646 -11.64 -3.95 32.33
N TRP A 647 -10.70 -4.91 32.40
CA TRP A 647 -10.76 -5.94 33.43
C TRP A 647 -9.62 -5.87 34.42
N TYR A 648 -8.37 -6.08 34.02
CA TYR A 648 -7.29 -6.27 34.98
C TYR A 648 -7.10 -5.08 35.95
N ILE A 649 -7.08 -3.87 35.43
CA ILE A 649 -7.02 -2.64 36.26
C ILE A 649 -8.17 -2.61 37.27
N GLU A 650 -9.39 -2.94 36.85
CA GLU A 650 -10.56 -2.94 37.74
C GLU A 650 -10.48 -4.03 38.80
N LEU A 651 -9.98 -5.21 38.45
CA LEU A 651 -9.80 -6.32 39.40
C LEU A 651 -8.80 -5.98 40.49
N THR A 652 -7.71 -5.29 40.19
CA THR A 652 -6.64 -4.95 41.13
C THR A 652 -7.03 -3.83 42.12
N LYS A 653 -8.05 -3.02 41.85
CA LYS A 653 -8.42 -1.88 42.71
C LYS A 653 -8.69 -2.25 44.17
N THR A 654 -9.16 -3.45 44.43
CA THR A 654 -9.43 -3.90 45.81
C THR A 654 -8.12 -4.06 46.57
N ARG A 655 -7.08 -4.60 45.96
CA ARG A 655 -5.76 -4.76 46.57
C ARG A 655 -5.04 -3.41 46.68
N LEU A 656 -5.13 -2.56 45.66
CA LEU A 656 -4.48 -1.25 45.65
C LEU A 656 -5.02 -0.31 46.72
N ASN A 657 -6.31 -0.42 47.04
CA ASN A 657 -6.99 0.38 48.05
C ASN A 657 -7.17 -0.34 49.41
N GLY A 658 -6.65 -1.55 49.54
CA GLY A 658 -6.70 -2.36 50.74
C GLY A 658 -5.65 -1.99 51.77
N GLU A 659 -5.74 -2.61 52.95
CA GLU A 659 -4.78 -2.42 54.06
C GLU A 659 -3.62 -3.41 54.03
N ASP A 660 -3.70 -4.45 53.20
CA ASP A 660 -2.64 -5.45 53.03
C ASP A 660 -1.54 -4.94 52.06
N GLU A 661 -0.48 -4.42 52.68
CA GLU A 661 0.68 -3.88 51.94
C GLU A 661 1.36 -4.92 51.05
N ALA A 662 1.38 -6.22 51.40
CA ALA A 662 1.97 -7.27 50.59
C ALA A 662 1.11 -7.54 49.33
N ALA A 663 -0.20 -7.61 49.48
CA ALA A 663 -1.13 -7.76 48.38
C ALA A 663 -1.11 -6.53 47.44
N LYS A 664 -0.98 -5.34 48.00
CA LYS A 664 -0.86 -4.09 47.24
C LYS A 664 0.44 -4.09 46.43
N LEU A 665 1.58 -4.36 47.04
CA LEU A 665 2.89 -4.42 46.39
C LEU A 665 2.92 -5.47 45.26
N ALA A 666 2.27 -6.63 45.48
CA ALA A 666 2.13 -7.66 44.46
C ALA A 666 1.32 -7.14 43.23
N ALA A 667 0.20 -6.45 43.47
CA ALA A 667 -0.60 -5.85 42.41
C ALA A 667 0.18 -4.76 41.63
N GLU A 668 0.89 -3.89 42.33
CA GLU A 668 1.74 -2.85 41.72
C GLU A 668 2.80 -3.45 40.76
N ASN A 669 3.48 -4.51 41.19
CA ASN A 669 4.48 -5.19 40.37
C ASN A 669 3.88 -5.83 39.13
N VAL A 670 2.76 -6.53 39.23
CA VAL A 670 2.13 -7.17 38.07
C VAL A 670 1.55 -6.13 37.13
N LEU A 671 0.87 -5.10 37.64
CA LEU A 671 0.35 -3.99 36.82
C LEU A 671 1.48 -3.34 36.00
N CYS A 672 2.60 -3.01 36.65
CA CYS A 672 3.73 -2.37 36.00
C CYS A 672 4.43 -3.32 35.01
N TYR A 673 4.61 -4.59 35.38
CA TYR A 673 5.17 -5.61 34.49
C TYR A 673 4.35 -5.74 33.19
N VAL A 674 3.03 -5.90 33.31
CA VAL A 674 2.15 -6.02 32.14
C VAL A 674 2.20 -4.76 31.28
N LEU A 675 2.19 -3.56 31.89
CA LEU A 675 2.26 -2.30 31.18
C LEU A 675 3.58 -2.15 30.40
N LEU A 676 4.72 -2.54 30.99
CA LEU A 676 6.01 -2.53 30.30
C LEU A 676 6.01 -3.45 29.08
N ARG A 677 5.49 -4.68 29.22
CA ARG A 677 5.35 -5.62 28.09
C ARG A 677 4.40 -5.08 26.99
N ILE A 678 3.30 -4.42 27.38
CA ILE A 678 2.42 -3.71 26.45
C ILE A 678 3.19 -2.63 25.69
N MET A 679 3.99 -1.81 26.38
CA MET A 679 4.80 -0.77 25.73
C MET A 679 5.78 -1.37 24.72
N GLU A 680 6.43 -2.46 25.07
CA GLU A 680 7.37 -3.17 24.19
C GLU A 680 6.67 -3.74 22.94
N LEU A 681 5.50 -4.39 23.09
CA LEU A 681 4.74 -4.95 21.98
C LEU A 681 4.14 -3.88 21.07
N LEU A 682 3.68 -2.77 21.64
CA LEU A 682 3.02 -1.68 20.90
C LEU A 682 4.04 -0.73 20.25
N HIS A 683 5.28 -0.68 20.75
CA HIS A 683 6.28 0.30 20.31
C HIS A 683 6.51 0.34 18.79
N PRO A 684 6.61 -0.77 18.05
CA PRO A 684 6.75 -0.72 16.60
C PRO A 684 5.61 0.01 15.89
N PHE A 685 4.42 -0.03 16.45
CA PHE A 685 3.20 0.54 15.87
C PHE A 685 2.96 1.99 16.30
N MET A 686 3.12 2.29 17.58
CA MET A 686 2.89 3.60 18.20
C MET A 686 4.12 4.05 19.01
N PRO A 687 5.22 4.40 18.32
CA PRO A 687 6.53 4.55 18.95
C PRO A 687 6.63 5.73 19.94
N PHE A 688 5.92 6.82 19.70
CA PHE A 688 6.08 8.04 20.49
C PHE A 688 5.42 7.94 21.86
N ILE A 689 4.16 7.56 21.92
CA ILE A 689 3.43 7.43 23.19
C ILE A 689 4.03 6.33 24.06
N THR A 690 4.45 5.23 23.43
CA THR A 690 5.03 4.10 24.17
C THR A 690 6.39 4.46 24.77
N GLU A 691 7.24 5.16 24.04
CA GLU A 691 8.51 5.65 24.56
C GLU A 691 8.28 6.62 25.74
N GLU A 692 7.35 7.59 25.59
CA GLU A 692 7.06 8.56 26.64
C GLU A 692 6.56 7.92 27.94
N ILE A 693 5.66 6.93 27.82
CA ILE A 693 5.17 6.17 28.96
C ILE A 693 6.27 5.33 29.58
N TRP A 694 7.05 4.62 28.76
CA TRP A 694 8.13 3.75 29.24
C TRP A 694 9.21 4.51 29.99
N GLN A 695 9.58 5.72 29.50
CA GLN A 695 10.54 6.60 30.18
C GLN A 695 10.07 7.08 31.56
N ALA A 696 8.78 7.00 31.85
CA ALA A 696 8.21 7.42 33.12
C ALA A 696 8.02 6.24 34.09
N LEU A 697 8.04 5.00 33.61
CA LEU A 697 7.91 3.77 34.40
C LEU A 697 9.27 3.30 34.95
N PRO A 698 9.30 2.48 36.00
CA PRO A 698 10.51 1.75 36.38
C PRO A 698 10.91 0.77 35.29
N HIS A 699 12.06 0.97 34.65
CA HIS A 699 12.56 0.15 33.53
C HIS A 699 14.07 -0.02 33.60
N GLU A 700 14.60 -0.89 32.75
CA GLU A 700 16.04 -1.07 32.53
C GLU A 700 16.41 -0.63 31.12
N GLY A 701 17.56 0.02 30.92
CA GLY A 701 18.02 0.56 29.63
C GLY A 701 17.69 2.03 29.46
N ASP A 702 18.18 2.62 28.37
CA ASP A 702 18.04 4.06 28.10
C ASP A 702 16.81 4.40 27.23
N TYR A 703 16.47 3.51 26.29
CA TYR A 703 15.43 3.75 25.29
C TYR A 703 14.61 2.49 25.03
N LEU A 704 13.31 2.63 24.87
CA LEU A 704 12.41 1.52 24.52
C LEU A 704 12.72 0.93 23.15
N ILE A 705 13.07 1.76 22.18
CA ILE A 705 13.45 1.33 20.82
C ILE A 705 14.63 0.34 20.80
N THR A 706 15.46 0.34 21.83
CA THR A 706 16.60 -0.58 21.98
C THR A 706 16.40 -1.61 23.10
N ALA A 707 15.22 -1.61 23.72
CA ALA A 707 14.86 -2.62 24.72
C ALA A 707 14.68 -3.99 24.06
N LYS A 708 14.84 -5.04 24.85
CA LYS A 708 14.69 -6.42 24.37
C LYS A 708 13.21 -6.73 24.08
N TRP A 709 12.95 -7.31 22.92
CA TRP A 709 11.63 -7.83 22.58
C TRP A 709 11.19 -8.91 23.58
N PRO A 710 9.96 -8.87 24.10
CA PRO A 710 9.49 -9.84 25.07
C PRO A 710 9.38 -11.25 24.46
N GLU A 711 9.69 -12.24 25.25
CA GLU A 711 9.67 -13.63 24.84
C GLU A 711 8.61 -14.43 25.62
N TYR A 712 8.01 -15.43 24.97
CA TYR A 712 7.10 -16.37 25.62
C TYR A 712 7.82 -17.14 26.72
N GLN A 713 7.21 -17.23 27.90
CA GLN A 713 7.74 -17.93 29.06
C GLN A 713 6.76 -19.03 29.50
N ALA A 714 7.15 -20.29 29.39
CA ALA A 714 6.29 -21.42 29.76
C ALA A 714 5.83 -21.37 31.23
N ALA A 715 6.64 -20.79 32.11
CA ALA A 715 6.33 -20.60 33.53
C ALA A 715 5.18 -19.62 33.81
N LEU A 716 4.83 -18.77 32.84
CA LEU A 716 3.73 -17.81 32.93
C LEU A 716 2.48 -18.27 32.14
N HIS A 717 2.33 -19.55 31.89
CA HIS A 717 1.16 -20.14 31.26
C HIS A 717 0.28 -20.81 32.31
N PHE A 718 -0.93 -20.27 32.55
CA PHE A 718 -1.86 -20.70 33.61
C PHE A 718 -3.25 -20.97 33.03
N PRO A 719 -3.46 -22.10 32.35
CA PRO A 719 -4.72 -22.37 31.64
C PRO A 719 -5.93 -22.50 32.58
N GLU A 720 -5.71 -23.00 33.80
CA GLU A 720 -6.78 -23.09 34.82
C GLU A 720 -7.25 -21.70 35.27
N ALA A 721 -6.33 -20.75 35.44
CA ALA A 721 -6.67 -19.40 35.78
C ALA A 721 -7.38 -18.65 34.60
N GLU A 722 -7.00 -18.95 33.38
CA GLU A 722 -7.70 -18.45 32.20
C GLU A 722 -9.15 -18.94 32.17
N ALA A 723 -9.39 -20.24 32.30
CA ALA A 723 -10.71 -20.83 32.32
C ALA A 723 -11.60 -20.24 33.45
N ALA A 724 -11.04 -20.14 34.66
CA ALA A 724 -11.75 -19.56 35.80
C ALA A 724 -12.13 -18.10 35.58
N MET A 725 -11.19 -17.27 35.12
CA MET A 725 -11.46 -15.84 34.89
C MET A 725 -12.39 -15.58 33.72
N GLU A 726 -12.37 -16.38 32.66
CA GLU A 726 -13.33 -16.24 31.55
C GLU A 726 -14.76 -16.57 32.02
N ALA A 727 -14.94 -17.65 32.83
CA ALA A 727 -16.22 -17.94 33.45
C ALA A 727 -16.73 -16.82 34.39
N VAL A 728 -15.84 -16.27 35.21
CA VAL A 728 -16.14 -15.14 36.11
C VAL A 728 -16.54 -13.88 35.30
N LYS A 729 -15.80 -13.55 34.25
CA LYS A 729 -16.07 -12.37 33.37
C LYS A 729 -17.41 -12.52 32.65
N ASP A 730 -17.69 -13.71 32.13
CA ASP A 730 -18.93 -14.01 31.45
C ASP A 730 -20.14 -13.86 32.39
N ALA A 731 -20.04 -14.41 33.59
CA ALA A 731 -21.07 -14.25 34.61
C ALA A 731 -21.28 -12.76 35.00
N ILE A 732 -20.23 -12.02 35.28
CA ILE A 732 -20.31 -10.59 35.62
C ILE A 732 -20.95 -9.79 34.49
N SER A 733 -20.51 -10.03 33.24
CA SER A 733 -21.01 -9.35 32.04
C SER A 733 -22.50 -9.65 31.82
N ALA A 734 -22.90 -10.90 31.91
CA ALA A 734 -24.27 -11.34 31.74
C ALA A 734 -25.20 -10.77 32.82
N ILE A 735 -24.77 -10.78 34.08
CA ILE A 735 -25.53 -10.17 35.19
C ILE A 735 -25.67 -8.67 34.97
N ARG A 736 -24.58 -7.97 34.63
CA ARG A 736 -24.62 -6.51 34.38
C ARG A 736 -25.51 -6.16 33.19
N ALA A 737 -25.47 -6.89 32.12
CA ALA A 737 -26.34 -6.69 30.97
C ALA A 737 -27.81 -6.84 31.35
N ARG A 738 -28.16 -7.92 32.09
CA ARG A 738 -29.51 -8.15 32.52
C ARG A 738 -30.01 -7.06 33.49
N ARG A 739 -29.16 -6.65 34.41
CA ARG A 739 -29.47 -5.54 35.34
C ARG A 739 -29.70 -4.22 34.61
N ALA A 740 -28.91 -3.92 33.58
CA ALA A 740 -29.05 -2.74 32.74
C ALA A 740 -30.36 -2.76 31.94
N GLU A 741 -30.74 -3.91 31.35
CA GLU A 741 -32.03 -4.09 30.67
C GLU A 741 -33.21 -3.85 31.59
N MET A 742 -33.07 -4.18 32.87
CA MET A 742 -34.09 -4.00 33.90
C MET A 742 -33.97 -2.64 34.61
N ASN A 743 -33.08 -1.76 34.19
CA ASN A 743 -32.81 -0.45 34.82
C ASN A 743 -32.50 -0.52 36.34
N VAL A 744 -31.80 -1.61 36.75
CA VAL A 744 -31.42 -1.79 38.18
C VAL A 744 -30.17 -0.97 38.48
N PRO A 745 -30.24 0.00 39.43
CA PRO A 745 -29.07 0.82 39.76
C PRO A 745 -27.99 -0.02 40.47
N PRO A 746 -26.71 0.38 40.35
CA PRO A 746 -25.57 -0.31 40.99
C PRO A 746 -25.70 -0.40 42.54
N SER A 747 -26.31 0.58 43.15
CA SER A 747 -26.55 0.61 44.62
C SER A 747 -27.46 -0.49 45.11
N ARG A 748 -28.31 -1.05 44.26
CA ARG A 748 -29.25 -2.13 44.63
C ARG A 748 -28.59 -3.49 44.48
N LYS A 749 -28.27 -4.14 45.57
CA LYS A 749 -27.69 -5.47 45.59
C LYS A 749 -28.77 -6.52 45.58
N ALA A 750 -28.48 -7.68 44.99
CA ALA A 750 -29.36 -8.84 44.96
C ALA A 750 -28.58 -10.14 45.19
N GLN A 751 -29.22 -11.14 45.71
CA GLN A 751 -28.69 -12.47 45.80
C GLN A 751 -28.43 -13.03 44.38
N VAL A 752 -27.34 -13.75 44.21
CA VAL A 752 -26.96 -14.39 42.94
C VAL A 752 -26.71 -15.85 43.19
N VAL A 753 -27.36 -16.74 42.43
CA VAL A 753 -27.13 -18.15 42.45
C VAL A 753 -26.61 -18.58 41.07
N ILE A 754 -25.39 -19.12 41.01
CA ILE A 754 -24.78 -19.65 39.78
C ILE A 754 -24.88 -21.16 39.82
N VAL A 755 -25.44 -21.74 38.79
CA VAL A 755 -25.55 -23.18 38.57
C VAL A 755 -24.68 -23.56 37.38
N ALA A 756 -23.63 -24.31 37.63
CA ALA A 756 -22.66 -24.69 36.61
C ALA A 756 -22.19 -26.13 36.81
N ALA A 757 -21.78 -26.79 35.70
CA ALA A 757 -21.18 -28.11 35.75
C ALA A 757 -19.79 -28.08 36.44
N GLU A 758 -19.02 -27.00 36.19
CA GLU A 758 -17.69 -26.76 36.77
C GLU A 758 -17.76 -25.56 37.77
N PRO A 759 -18.33 -25.79 38.98
CA PRO A 759 -18.59 -24.71 39.92
C PRO A 759 -17.30 -24.09 40.50
N GLU A 760 -16.20 -24.81 40.45
CA GLU A 760 -14.92 -24.36 41.02
C GLU A 760 -14.38 -23.10 40.31
N ASN A 761 -14.55 -22.98 38.99
CA ASN A 761 -14.16 -21.80 38.23
C ASN A 761 -14.81 -20.53 38.76
N TYR A 762 -16.08 -20.61 39.16
CA TYR A 762 -16.80 -19.46 39.72
C TYR A 762 -16.45 -19.21 41.20
N ARG A 763 -16.15 -20.28 41.98
CA ARG A 763 -15.75 -20.15 43.38
C ARG A 763 -14.41 -19.48 43.53
N LEU A 764 -13.44 -19.77 42.65
CA LEU A 764 -12.14 -19.13 42.66
C LEU A 764 -12.24 -17.59 42.53
N GLY A 765 -13.16 -17.10 41.71
CA GLY A 765 -13.38 -15.68 41.49
C GLY A 765 -14.65 -15.11 42.16
N ALA A 766 -15.17 -15.81 43.20
CA ALA A 766 -16.44 -15.44 43.86
C ALA A 766 -16.44 -13.99 44.36
N HIS A 767 -15.34 -13.50 44.90
CA HIS A 767 -15.23 -12.12 45.42
C HIS A 767 -15.33 -11.08 44.29
N PHE A 768 -14.86 -11.37 43.05
CA PHE A 768 -15.06 -10.48 41.91
C PHE A 768 -16.51 -10.44 41.47
N ILE A 769 -17.17 -11.61 41.37
CA ILE A 769 -18.58 -11.67 41.03
C ILE A 769 -19.41 -10.89 42.06
N THR A 770 -19.19 -11.16 43.36
CA THR A 770 -19.91 -10.44 44.43
C THR A 770 -19.77 -8.92 44.32
N ARG A 771 -18.54 -8.42 44.10
CA ARG A 771 -18.28 -6.98 44.00
C ARG A 771 -18.78 -6.38 42.68
N MET A 772 -18.42 -7.00 41.56
CA MET A 772 -18.60 -6.39 40.24
C MET A 772 -19.98 -6.64 39.65
N ALA A 773 -20.71 -7.66 40.07
CA ALA A 773 -22.09 -7.90 39.69
C ALA A 773 -23.09 -7.34 40.72
N TYR A 774 -22.60 -6.64 41.75
CA TYR A 774 -23.42 -6.06 42.82
C TYR A 774 -24.29 -7.11 43.56
N ALA A 775 -23.68 -8.28 43.86
CA ALA A 775 -24.36 -9.34 44.63
C ALA A 775 -24.39 -8.95 46.12
N SER A 776 -25.50 -9.25 46.81
CA SER A 776 -25.60 -9.20 48.27
C SER A 776 -24.99 -10.47 48.86
N GLU A 777 -25.22 -11.61 48.21
CA GLU A 777 -24.71 -12.93 48.53
C GLU A 777 -24.54 -13.71 47.23
N LEU A 778 -23.51 -14.59 47.16
CA LEU A 778 -23.26 -15.45 46.02
C LEU A 778 -23.27 -16.91 46.46
N THR A 779 -24.11 -17.73 45.81
CA THR A 779 -24.11 -19.18 45.94
C THR A 779 -23.70 -19.82 44.62
N VAL A 780 -22.74 -20.74 44.63
CA VAL A 780 -22.29 -21.51 43.46
C VAL A 780 -22.53 -22.97 43.69
N GLN A 781 -23.32 -23.60 42.85
CA GLN A 781 -23.77 -25.00 42.98
C GLN A 781 -23.94 -25.71 41.65
N THR A 782 -24.16 -27.05 41.67
CA THR A 782 -24.32 -27.89 40.48
C THR A 782 -25.77 -28.13 40.09
N ALA A 783 -26.72 -27.93 41.03
CA ALA A 783 -28.12 -28.13 40.78
C ALA A 783 -28.93 -26.85 40.88
N ALA A 784 -29.96 -26.71 40.08
CA ALA A 784 -30.84 -25.55 40.14
C ALA A 784 -31.55 -25.42 41.51
N PRO A 785 -31.87 -24.20 41.99
CA PRO A 785 -32.73 -24.02 43.17
C PRO A 785 -34.05 -24.76 43.02
N ALA A 786 -34.55 -25.30 44.13
CA ALA A 786 -35.80 -26.08 44.12
C ALA A 786 -37.03 -25.24 43.74
N ASP A 787 -37.02 -23.95 44.08
CA ASP A 787 -38.04 -22.97 43.70
C ASP A 787 -37.45 -21.89 42.84
N LEU A 788 -37.94 -21.74 41.62
CA LEU A 788 -37.58 -20.73 40.65
C LEU A 788 -38.63 -19.62 40.51
N THR A 789 -39.68 -19.64 41.33
CA THR A 789 -40.75 -18.66 41.26
C THR A 789 -40.22 -17.27 41.62
N GLY A 790 -40.46 -16.28 40.72
CA GLY A 790 -39.98 -14.93 40.92
C GLY A 790 -38.46 -14.74 40.74
N MET A 791 -37.77 -15.70 40.11
CA MET A 791 -36.36 -15.58 39.79
C MET A 791 -36.14 -15.08 38.37
N VAL A 792 -35.25 -14.13 38.20
CA VAL A 792 -34.68 -13.70 36.90
C VAL A 792 -33.60 -14.68 36.53
N THR A 793 -33.74 -15.27 35.36
CA THR A 793 -32.79 -16.26 34.84
C THR A 793 -31.89 -15.60 33.78
N VAL A 794 -30.58 -15.85 33.84
CA VAL A 794 -29.59 -15.42 32.89
C VAL A 794 -28.74 -16.64 32.47
N ALA A 795 -28.70 -16.93 31.20
CA ALA A 795 -27.83 -17.99 30.66
C ALA A 795 -26.47 -17.40 30.22
N THR A 796 -25.42 -18.11 30.54
CA THR A 796 -24.07 -17.89 30.02
C THR A 796 -23.63 -19.12 29.25
N HIS A 797 -22.41 -19.14 28.75
CA HIS A 797 -21.88 -20.29 28.00
C HIS A 797 -21.86 -21.57 28.87
N ASP A 798 -21.41 -21.44 30.12
CA ASP A 798 -21.18 -22.64 31.00
C ASP A 798 -22.05 -22.64 32.26
N ALA A 799 -22.96 -21.68 32.43
CA ALA A 799 -23.78 -21.61 33.64
C ALA A 799 -25.18 -21.02 33.39
N THR A 800 -26.07 -21.29 34.33
CA THR A 800 -27.32 -20.57 34.47
C THR A 800 -27.33 -19.83 35.78
N ILE A 801 -27.69 -18.54 35.74
CA ILE A 801 -27.62 -17.61 36.86
C ILE A 801 -29.04 -17.20 37.23
N TYR A 802 -29.35 -17.23 38.53
CA TYR A 802 -30.64 -16.86 39.07
C TYR A 802 -30.50 -15.71 40.05
N MET A 803 -31.43 -14.75 39.98
CA MET A 803 -31.48 -13.58 40.84
C MET A 803 -32.94 -13.32 41.24
N PRO A 804 -33.27 -13.08 42.54
CA PRO A 804 -34.65 -12.79 42.95
C PRO A 804 -35.13 -11.44 42.34
N MET A 805 -36.24 -11.46 41.64
CA MET A 805 -36.86 -10.26 41.03
C MET A 805 -37.16 -9.17 42.06
N ALA A 806 -37.67 -9.55 43.21
CA ALA A 806 -38.04 -8.64 44.31
C ALA A 806 -36.84 -7.87 44.87
N GLU A 807 -35.64 -8.41 44.76
CA GLU A 807 -34.42 -7.75 45.19
C GLU A 807 -33.86 -6.82 44.10
N LEU A 808 -34.12 -7.10 42.84
CA LEU A 808 -33.67 -6.28 41.73
C LEU A 808 -34.51 -5.05 41.50
N VAL A 809 -35.84 -5.17 41.59
CA VAL A 809 -36.76 -4.10 41.30
C VAL A 809 -37.82 -3.96 42.43
N ASP A 810 -38.26 -2.76 42.70
CA ASP A 810 -39.48 -2.54 43.51
C ASP A 810 -40.67 -2.80 42.60
N ILE A 811 -41.21 -4.02 42.68
CA ILE A 811 -42.25 -4.51 41.80
C ILE A 811 -43.43 -3.57 41.72
N ALA A 812 -43.86 -3.02 42.85
CA ALA A 812 -45.00 -2.09 42.90
C ALA A 812 -44.68 -0.78 42.18
N LYS A 813 -43.48 -0.24 42.40
CA LYS A 813 -43.04 1.00 41.77
C LYS A 813 -42.76 0.81 40.28
N GLU A 814 -42.21 -0.33 39.89
CA GLU A 814 -41.91 -0.61 38.51
C GLU A 814 -43.19 -0.92 37.71
N LEU A 815 -44.14 -1.66 38.27
CA LEU A 815 -45.45 -1.82 37.66
C LEU A 815 -46.17 -0.49 37.48
N ALA A 816 -46.06 0.44 38.46
CA ALA A 816 -46.61 1.77 38.31
C ALA A 816 -45.90 2.57 37.20
N ARG A 817 -44.57 2.45 37.06
CA ARG A 817 -43.79 3.05 35.98
C ARG A 817 -44.20 2.51 34.62
N ILE A 818 -44.25 1.18 34.48
CA ILE A 818 -44.69 0.50 33.25
C ILE A 818 -46.10 0.93 32.86
N ALA A 819 -47.02 0.99 33.84
CA ALA A 819 -48.39 1.44 33.59
C ALA A 819 -48.43 2.92 33.11
N ALA A 820 -47.60 3.77 33.68
CA ALA A 820 -47.51 5.17 33.25
C ALA A 820 -46.87 5.30 31.84
N GLU A 821 -45.84 4.53 31.51
CA GLU A 821 -45.22 4.51 30.17
C GLU A 821 -46.18 3.90 29.15
N ARG A 822 -46.88 2.84 29.50
CA ARG A 822 -47.91 2.20 28.67
C ARG A 822 -49.00 3.19 28.30
N LYS A 823 -49.48 3.93 29.28
CA LYS A 823 -50.50 4.98 29.09
C LYS A 823 -50.00 6.05 28.12
N LYS A 824 -48.76 6.53 28.29
CA LYS A 824 -48.14 7.49 27.34
C LYS A 824 -48.03 6.94 25.94
N ALA A 825 -47.62 5.68 25.80
CA ALA A 825 -47.51 5.01 24.51
C ALA A 825 -48.86 4.85 23.83
N GLU A 826 -49.93 4.50 24.62
CA GLU A 826 -51.32 4.42 24.13
C GLU A 826 -51.85 5.79 23.67
N GLU A 827 -51.64 6.84 24.46
CA GLU A 827 -52.00 8.20 24.10
C GLU A 827 -51.30 8.68 22.82
N ASN A 828 -50.02 8.31 22.67
CA ASN A 828 -49.28 8.59 21.47
C ASN A 828 -49.80 7.82 20.27
N LEU A 829 -50.08 6.53 20.43
CA LEU A 829 -50.63 5.66 19.38
C LEU A 829 -51.99 6.18 18.91
N GLN A 830 -52.90 6.52 19.85
CA GLN A 830 -54.20 7.11 19.57
C GLN A 830 -54.08 8.42 18.74
N ARG A 831 -53.11 9.25 19.08
CA ARG A 831 -52.86 10.51 18.34
C ARG A 831 -52.37 10.24 16.93
N ILE A 832 -51.49 9.25 16.76
CA ILE A 832 -50.97 8.85 15.45
C ILE A 832 -52.06 8.20 14.61
N GLU A 833 -52.87 7.31 15.20
CA GLU A 833 -54.01 6.65 14.53
C GLU A 833 -55.11 7.62 14.13
N ALA A 834 -55.44 8.59 14.99
CA ALA A 834 -56.35 9.67 14.64
C ALA A 834 -55.84 10.51 13.46
N LYS A 835 -54.52 10.74 13.40
CA LYS A 835 -53.90 11.44 12.28
C LYS A 835 -53.94 10.60 10.98
N LEU A 836 -53.73 9.32 11.08
CA LEU A 836 -53.81 8.39 9.95
C LEU A 836 -55.25 8.12 9.49
N ALA A 837 -56.24 8.23 10.37
CA ALA A 837 -57.69 8.14 10.05
C ALA A 837 -58.25 9.40 9.37
N ASN A 838 -57.52 10.51 9.42
CA ASN A 838 -57.97 11.77 8.79
C ASN A 838 -57.73 11.70 7.27
N GLU A 839 -58.79 11.53 6.51
CA GLU A 839 -58.74 11.45 5.02
C GLU A 839 -58.09 12.68 4.39
N SER A 840 -58.24 13.85 5.01
CA SER A 840 -57.57 15.06 4.49
C SER A 840 -56.05 15.05 4.61
N PHE A 841 -55.53 14.30 5.57
CA PHE A 841 -54.09 14.09 5.75
C PHE A 841 -53.59 13.00 4.79
N THR A 842 -54.21 11.85 4.81
CA THR A 842 -53.76 10.67 4.03
C THR A 842 -53.87 10.86 2.52
N SER A 843 -54.79 11.71 2.07
CA SER A 843 -55.00 12.02 0.61
C SER A 843 -54.14 13.20 0.11
N ARG A 844 -53.64 14.08 0.99
CA ARG A 844 -52.87 15.28 0.60
C ARG A 844 -51.39 15.24 0.98
N ALA A 845 -51.02 14.46 1.97
CA ALA A 845 -49.61 14.34 2.39
C ALA A 845 -48.82 13.43 1.41
N PRO A 846 -47.54 13.71 1.20
CA PRO A 846 -46.66 12.81 0.41
C PRO A 846 -46.63 11.40 0.99
N GLU A 847 -46.54 10.38 0.19
CA GLU A 847 -46.61 8.95 0.56
C GLU A 847 -45.54 8.58 1.62
N ASN A 848 -44.33 9.14 1.47
CA ASN A 848 -43.23 8.94 2.45
C ASN A 848 -43.60 9.48 3.86
N VAL A 849 -44.39 10.55 3.97
CA VAL A 849 -44.81 11.11 5.24
C VAL A 849 -45.92 10.26 5.88
N VAL A 850 -46.84 9.73 5.07
CA VAL A 850 -47.88 8.81 5.53
C VAL A 850 -47.25 7.48 6.00
N ASN A 851 -46.28 6.95 5.25
CA ASN A 851 -45.56 5.73 5.63
C ASN A 851 -44.74 5.92 6.90
N ALA A 852 -44.09 7.07 7.08
CA ALA A 852 -43.37 7.39 8.33
C ALA A 852 -44.32 7.43 9.55
N GLU A 853 -45.55 7.93 9.41
CA GLU A 853 -46.53 7.88 10.50
C GLU A 853 -47.05 6.46 10.76
N ARG A 854 -47.18 5.61 9.72
CA ARG A 854 -47.50 4.15 9.90
C ARG A 854 -46.39 3.44 10.68
N GLU A 855 -45.12 3.67 10.31
CA GLU A 855 -43.98 3.10 11.06
C GLU A 855 -43.96 3.54 12.52
N LYS A 856 -44.31 4.79 12.83
CA LYS A 856 -44.44 5.26 14.22
C LYS A 856 -45.56 4.55 14.97
N ALA A 857 -46.70 4.27 14.31
CA ALA A 857 -47.79 3.51 14.91
C ALA A 857 -47.35 2.06 15.22
N GLU A 858 -46.65 1.41 14.27
CA GLU A 858 -46.12 0.06 14.49
C GLU A 858 -45.11 0.03 15.66
N LYS A 859 -44.20 0.99 15.74
CA LYS A 859 -43.24 1.12 16.84
C LYS A 859 -43.95 1.36 18.17
N ALA A 860 -45.02 2.15 18.19
CA ALA A 860 -45.82 2.38 19.42
C ALA A 860 -46.55 1.09 19.83
N ARG A 861 -47.14 0.33 18.95
CA ARG A 861 -47.78 -0.99 19.24
C ARG A 861 -46.76 -2.00 19.78
N ALA A 862 -45.61 -2.07 19.14
CA ALA A 862 -44.54 -2.95 19.59
C ALA A 862 -44.05 -2.57 21.02
N LEU A 863 -43.94 -1.29 21.29
CA LEU A 863 -43.59 -0.81 22.63
C LEU A 863 -44.67 -1.18 23.67
N ILE A 864 -45.97 -1.02 23.35
CA ILE A 864 -47.06 -1.41 24.25
C ILE A 864 -47.00 -2.92 24.51
N ALA A 865 -46.86 -3.74 23.49
CA ALA A 865 -46.76 -5.19 23.64
C ALA A 865 -45.56 -5.56 24.55
N LYS A 866 -44.41 -4.93 24.36
CA LYS A 866 -43.23 -5.17 25.21
C LYS A 866 -43.42 -4.75 26.64
N LEU A 867 -44.14 -3.65 26.86
CA LEU A 867 -44.50 -3.21 28.22
C LEU A 867 -45.50 -4.16 28.89
N ASP A 868 -46.46 -4.72 28.15
CA ASP A 868 -47.41 -5.71 28.65
C ASP A 868 -46.71 -7.01 29.03
N GLU A 869 -45.77 -7.53 28.18
CA GLU A 869 -44.91 -8.67 28.50
C GLU A 869 -44.09 -8.42 29.77
N SER A 870 -43.50 -7.23 29.89
CA SER A 870 -42.71 -6.85 31.06
C SER A 870 -43.58 -6.80 32.34
N ALA A 871 -44.79 -6.25 32.27
CA ALA A 871 -45.72 -6.23 33.39
C ALA A 871 -46.16 -7.66 33.77
N ALA A 872 -46.48 -8.52 32.81
CA ALA A 872 -46.87 -9.93 33.04
C ALA A 872 -45.75 -10.73 33.71
N ALA A 873 -44.49 -10.52 33.25
CA ALA A 873 -43.31 -11.19 33.84
C ALA A 873 -43.06 -10.79 35.31
N MET A 874 -43.60 -9.66 35.77
CA MET A 874 -43.45 -9.15 37.14
C MET A 874 -44.60 -9.57 38.04
N GLN A 875 -45.68 -10.12 37.52
CA GLN A 875 -46.86 -10.55 38.28
C GLN A 875 -46.89 -12.04 38.64
N ILE A 876 -45.89 -12.78 38.18
CA ILE A 876 -45.64 -14.18 38.48
C ILE A 876 -44.68 -14.25 39.68
#